data_5fd720f7c19bf76b9dad97cb81bb494a
#
_entry.id   5fd720f7c19bf76b9dad97cb81bb494a
#
_cell.length_a   1.000
_cell.length_b   1.000
_cell.length_c   1.000
_cell.angle_alpha   90.00
_cell.angle_beta   90.00
_cell.angle_gamma   90.00
#
_symmetry.space_group_name_H-M   'P 1'
#
loop_
_entity.id
_entity.type
_entity.pdbx_description
1 polymer ?
#
loop_
_entity_poly.entity_id
_entity_poly.type
_entity_poly.pdbx_seq_one_letter_code
_entity_poly.pdbx_strand_id
1 'polypeptide(L)'
;MDRLFLLDAYALIYRAYYAFIKSPRINSKGLNTSAILGFVNTLEEVLNKEHPSHIGVAFDPAGPTFRHEAYPEYKAQREETPEAIRTAVPIIKDIIRAYRIPILEVAGFEADDVIGTLATQAAAHGNLETYMMTPDKDYGQLVNERVKMYRPKFGDKDFEIMGVKEVTGKFDISSPMQVIDILGLMGDSSDNIPGCPGVGGKTASKLVNQFGSIENLLEHTDELKGSLKTKVETHRDTIAFSKFLATIKTDVPITLDLEALTTKEPDAEALQRLFEDLEFRTLLERKFSKKQPTAEPGFFQGSLFAEFADESPEASKYSNLNKYKKEDFDYQLIETKEDRQRIIELFITKDFLSLDTETTGTDPISAKLVGLSFSVEENQAFYVPIPQDPEEAQKIVNEFKSVYEDERILKIGQNIKYDLMVLQNYGITLKGEIFDTMIAHYLLQPELRHGMDYLAEVYLNYQTIHIEELIGPKGKNQKNMADLPPSQVYEYACEDADITLKLKNVFEPKLKEEGCYDLFREVEMPLMPVLAWMERNGVCIDTEALKETSTLYTKEMNRLEEEIHALAGEPFNIASPKQVGEVLFEKLKISEKPKKTKTGQYVTSEEVLETLRTRHPIVEKILEHRGLKKLLGTYIDALPKLINPETGHIHTSFNQTITTTGRLSSSNPNLQNIPVRNEEGKEIRKAFIPEPGCEFFSADYSQIELRIMAHLSGDPHMIEAFREGHDIHAATAAKIYKKPLEEVTREERSKAKTANFGIIYGITVFGLAERMNVSRTEAKELIDGYFTTYPKVKEYMQKSIETAREKGYTETIYHRKCYLRDINSHNAVVRGYAERNAINAPIQGSAADIIKIAMIAIYHRFQKEHIRSKMILQVHDELNFSVYPEEKERVQQIVIEEMERAYTMQVPLEADYGWGRNWLEAH
;
A
#
# COMPACT_ATOMS: atom_id res chain seq x y z
N MET A 1 -41.02 20.49 -1.12
CA MET A 1 -41.01 19.57 -2.25
C MET A 1 -40.29 18.33 -1.79
N ASP A 2 -40.94 17.17 -1.91
CA ASP A 2 -40.32 15.92 -1.45
C ASP A 2 -39.15 15.53 -2.37
N ARG A 3 -38.15 14.83 -1.80
CA ARG A 3 -36.95 14.43 -2.51
C ARG A 3 -36.86 12.91 -2.56
N LEU A 4 -36.83 12.35 -3.78
CA LEU A 4 -36.61 10.94 -4.03
C LEU A 4 -35.17 10.70 -4.52
N PHE A 5 -34.41 9.86 -3.82
CA PHE A 5 -33.11 9.39 -4.26
C PHE A 5 -33.17 7.95 -4.73
N LEU A 6 -32.77 7.70 -5.97
CA LEU A 6 -32.65 6.39 -6.58
C LEU A 6 -31.18 6.10 -6.84
N LEU A 7 -30.60 5.13 -6.12
CA LEU A 7 -29.17 4.80 -6.16
C LEU A 7 -28.93 3.60 -7.07
N ASP A 8 -27.95 3.74 -7.97
CA ASP A 8 -27.42 2.66 -8.79
C ASP A 8 -26.36 1.91 -7.98
N ALA A 9 -26.70 0.72 -7.48
CA ALA A 9 -25.85 -0.02 -6.54
C ALA A 9 -24.52 -0.42 -7.15
N TYR A 10 -24.54 -1.08 -8.33
CA TYR A 10 -23.29 -1.58 -8.91
C TYR A 10 -22.35 -0.45 -9.32
N ALA A 11 -22.86 0.63 -9.87
CA ALA A 11 -22.04 1.78 -10.24
C ALA A 11 -21.31 2.37 -9.01
N LEU A 12 -21.97 2.43 -7.84
CA LEU A 12 -21.39 2.90 -6.58
C LEU A 12 -20.43 1.88 -5.96
N ILE A 13 -20.77 0.58 -6.00
CA ILE A 13 -19.94 -0.52 -5.47
C ILE A 13 -18.62 -0.62 -6.26
N TYR A 14 -18.68 -0.62 -7.59
CA TYR A 14 -17.47 -0.64 -8.43
C TYR A 14 -16.59 0.59 -8.19
N ARG A 15 -17.20 1.77 -8.07
CA ARG A 15 -16.47 2.99 -7.74
C ARG A 15 -15.73 2.86 -6.40
N ALA A 16 -16.40 2.37 -5.37
CA ALA A 16 -15.81 2.13 -4.06
C ALA A 16 -14.66 1.12 -4.14
N TYR A 17 -14.85 0.00 -4.81
CA TYR A 17 -13.82 -1.02 -5.00
C TYR A 17 -12.56 -0.46 -5.66
N TYR A 18 -12.71 0.26 -6.78
CA TYR A 18 -11.56 0.82 -7.50
C TYR A 18 -10.85 1.95 -6.74
N ALA A 19 -11.55 2.65 -5.86
CA ALA A 19 -10.93 3.67 -5.01
C ALA A 19 -9.92 3.06 -4.03
N PHE A 20 -10.15 1.84 -3.56
CA PHE A 20 -9.29 1.11 -2.62
C PHE A 20 -8.37 0.06 -3.27
N ILE A 21 -8.34 -0.05 -4.59
CA ILE A 21 -7.62 -1.14 -5.28
C ILE A 21 -6.13 -1.21 -4.95
N LYS A 22 -5.50 -0.07 -4.64
CA LYS A 22 -4.07 0.01 -4.28
C LYS A 22 -3.82 -0.22 -2.80
N SER A 23 -4.83 -0.06 -1.94
CA SER A 23 -4.75 -0.24 -0.49
C SER A 23 -6.07 -0.81 0.01
N PRO A 24 -6.35 -2.10 -0.23
CA PRO A 24 -7.61 -2.72 0.12
C PRO A 24 -7.80 -2.78 1.64
N ARG A 25 -9.03 -2.55 2.09
CA ARG A 25 -9.43 -2.70 3.49
C ARG A 25 -9.81 -4.14 3.74
N ILE A 26 -9.01 -4.84 4.52
CA ILE A 26 -9.22 -6.24 4.86
C ILE A 26 -9.45 -6.30 6.38
N ASN A 27 -10.54 -6.93 6.81
CA ASN A 27 -10.81 -7.12 8.23
C ASN A 27 -10.03 -8.32 8.80
N SER A 28 -10.07 -8.52 10.11
CA SER A 28 -9.34 -9.60 10.79
C SER A 28 -9.73 -11.00 10.32
N LYS A 29 -10.95 -11.16 9.76
CA LYS A 29 -11.46 -12.41 9.17
C LYS A 29 -10.97 -12.63 7.72
N GLY A 30 -10.16 -11.73 7.19
CA GLY A 30 -9.64 -11.79 5.82
C GLY A 30 -10.60 -11.32 4.73
N LEU A 31 -11.75 -10.77 5.08
CA LEU A 31 -12.71 -10.24 4.12
C LEU A 31 -12.26 -8.87 3.60
N ASN A 32 -12.23 -8.69 2.29
CA ASN A 32 -12.05 -7.37 1.67
C ASN A 32 -13.32 -6.54 1.81
N THR A 33 -13.30 -5.60 2.74
CA THR A 33 -14.45 -4.75 3.07
C THR A 33 -14.48 -3.42 2.31
N SER A 34 -13.53 -3.19 1.40
CA SER A 34 -13.35 -1.90 0.69
C SER A 34 -14.60 -1.42 -0.03
N ALA A 35 -15.22 -2.31 -0.83
CA ALA A 35 -16.43 -1.98 -1.59
C ALA A 35 -17.62 -1.72 -0.66
N ILE A 36 -17.73 -2.49 0.43
CA ILE A 36 -18.79 -2.34 1.42
C ILE A 36 -18.66 -1.00 2.14
N LEU A 37 -17.48 -0.70 2.66
CA LEU A 37 -17.20 0.54 3.39
C LEU A 37 -17.47 1.79 2.52
N GLY A 38 -16.97 1.78 1.29
CA GLY A 38 -17.17 2.91 0.38
C GLY A 38 -18.63 3.10 -0.03
N PHE A 39 -19.39 2.02 -0.24
CA PHE A 39 -20.82 2.08 -0.50
C PHE A 39 -21.59 2.64 0.70
N VAL A 40 -21.32 2.13 1.91
CA VAL A 40 -22.00 2.57 3.14
C VAL A 40 -21.70 4.04 3.45
N ASN A 41 -20.46 4.48 3.30
CA ASN A 41 -20.11 5.90 3.47
C ASN A 41 -20.87 6.80 2.49
N THR A 42 -21.00 6.37 1.24
CA THR A 42 -21.78 7.10 0.24
C THR A 42 -23.27 7.16 0.59
N LEU A 43 -23.84 6.06 1.07
CA LEU A 43 -25.23 5.99 1.53
C LEU A 43 -25.47 6.89 2.75
N GLU A 44 -24.59 6.82 3.76
CA GLU A 44 -24.64 7.68 4.96
C GLU A 44 -24.51 9.16 4.59
N GLU A 45 -23.67 9.51 3.64
CA GLU A 45 -23.52 10.88 3.17
C GLU A 45 -24.83 11.42 2.56
N VAL A 46 -25.49 10.64 1.72
CA VAL A 46 -26.79 11.02 1.16
C VAL A 46 -27.84 11.19 2.26
N LEU A 47 -27.95 10.23 3.17
CA LEU A 47 -28.92 10.27 4.27
C LEU A 47 -28.70 11.48 5.19
N ASN A 48 -27.45 11.80 5.50
CA ASN A 48 -27.12 12.84 6.48
C ASN A 48 -27.01 14.26 5.89
N LYS A 49 -26.67 14.42 4.59
CA LYS A 49 -26.54 15.74 3.96
C LYS A 49 -27.79 16.14 3.20
N GLU A 50 -28.37 15.20 2.45
CA GLU A 50 -29.50 15.52 1.56
C GLU A 50 -30.87 15.33 2.23
N HIS A 51 -30.93 14.56 3.32
CA HIS A 51 -32.17 14.26 4.06
C HIS A 51 -33.31 13.86 3.12
N PRO A 52 -33.17 12.79 2.32
CA PRO A 52 -34.20 12.38 1.37
C PRO A 52 -35.49 11.98 2.09
N SER A 53 -36.62 12.45 1.57
CA SER A 53 -37.92 11.99 2.05
C SER A 53 -38.21 10.56 1.59
N HIS A 54 -37.67 10.18 0.42
CA HIS A 54 -37.83 8.86 -0.19
C HIS A 54 -36.49 8.38 -0.75
N ILE A 55 -36.19 7.09 -0.61
CA ILE A 55 -34.95 6.50 -1.09
C ILE A 55 -35.14 5.05 -1.49
N GLY A 56 -34.48 4.63 -2.58
CA GLY A 56 -34.41 3.26 -3.05
C GLY A 56 -33.08 2.95 -3.69
N VAL A 57 -32.64 1.68 -3.63
CA VAL A 57 -31.38 1.21 -4.21
C VAL A 57 -31.67 0.13 -5.26
N ALA A 58 -31.31 0.40 -6.51
CA ALA A 58 -31.52 -0.51 -7.63
C ALA A 58 -30.28 -1.39 -7.86
N PHE A 59 -30.53 -2.67 -8.11
CA PHE A 59 -29.52 -3.66 -8.48
C PHE A 59 -29.84 -4.29 -9.84
N ASP A 60 -28.78 -4.61 -10.59
CA ASP A 60 -28.96 -5.48 -11.77
C ASP A 60 -29.33 -6.89 -11.30
N PRO A 61 -30.27 -7.55 -11.99
CA PRO A 61 -30.67 -8.91 -11.64
C PRO A 61 -29.59 -9.94 -11.99
N ALA A 62 -29.67 -11.08 -11.34
CA ALA A 62 -28.86 -12.24 -11.73
C ALA A 62 -29.44 -12.83 -13.05
N GLY A 63 -28.68 -12.73 -14.14
CA GLY A 63 -29.08 -13.34 -15.43
C GLY A 63 -29.12 -12.35 -16.60
N PRO A 64 -29.43 -12.83 -17.81
CA PRO A 64 -29.46 -12.01 -19.00
C PRO A 64 -30.63 -11.02 -18.97
N THR A 65 -30.38 -9.85 -19.55
CA THR A 65 -31.44 -8.82 -19.76
C THR A 65 -31.91 -8.82 -21.20
N PHE A 66 -32.96 -8.09 -21.50
CA PHE A 66 -33.50 -7.99 -22.87
C PHE A 66 -32.43 -7.49 -23.87
N ARG A 67 -31.42 -6.73 -23.42
CA ARG A 67 -30.31 -6.30 -24.28
C ARG A 67 -29.38 -7.46 -24.64
N HIS A 68 -29.13 -8.39 -23.72
CA HIS A 68 -28.36 -9.61 -23.98
C HIS A 68 -29.13 -10.57 -24.92
N GLU A 69 -30.47 -10.62 -24.81
CA GLU A 69 -31.29 -11.40 -25.71
C GLU A 69 -31.30 -10.85 -27.15
N ALA A 70 -31.33 -9.50 -27.27
CA ALA A 70 -31.26 -8.84 -28.56
C ALA A 70 -29.84 -8.83 -29.17
N TYR A 71 -28.80 -8.77 -28.33
CA TYR A 71 -27.41 -8.69 -28.73
C TYR A 71 -26.51 -9.49 -27.78
N PRO A 72 -26.21 -10.75 -28.10
CA PRO A 72 -25.42 -11.63 -27.25
C PRO A 72 -23.99 -11.08 -26.93
N GLU A 73 -23.46 -10.19 -27.77
CA GLU A 73 -22.18 -9.53 -27.56
C GLU A 73 -22.27 -8.29 -26.66
N TYR A 74 -23.46 -7.91 -26.20
CA TYR A 74 -23.65 -6.79 -25.28
C TYR A 74 -22.88 -7.04 -23.98
N LYS A 75 -22.04 -6.10 -23.59
CA LYS A 75 -21.15 -6.17 -22.43
C LYS A 75 -20.19 -7.39 -22.42
N ALA A 76 -20.05 -8.15 -23.52
CA ALA A 76 -19.19 -9.33 -23.59
C ALA A 76 -17.70 -9.04 -23.36
N GLN A 77 -17.26 -7.78 -23.51
CA GLN A 77 -15.89 -7.35 -23.25
C GLN A 77 -15.65 -6.98 -21.78
N ARG A 78 -16.69 -6.94 -20.95
CA ARG A 78 -16.53 -6.66 -19.52
C ARG A 78 -15.85 -7.85 -18.85
N GLU A 79 -14.83 -7.58 -18.04
CA GLU A 79 -14.22 -8.57 -17.18
C GLU A 79 -15.26 -9.14 -16.20
N GLU A 80 -15.06 -10.37 -15.77
CA GLU A 80 -15.89 -10.95 -14.71
C GLU A 80 -15.87 -10.06 -13.46
N THR A 81 -17.01 -9.99 -12.78
CA THR A 81 -17.12 -9.22 -11.53
C THR A 81 -16.08 -9.70 -10.52
N PRO A 82 -15.21 -8.81 -10.01
CA PRO A 82 -14.20 -9.15 -9.00
C PRO A 82 -14.82 -9.91 -7.82
N GLU A 83 -14.10 -10.90 -7.31
CA GLU A 83 -14.57 -11.73 -6.20
C GLU A 83 -14.93 -10.91 -4.97
N ALA A 84 -14.12 -9.89 -4.67
CA ALA A 84 -14.38 -8.96 -3.58
C ALA A 84 -15.74 -8.24 -3.74
N ILE A 85 -16.16 -7.92 -4.95
CA ILE A 85 -17.49 -7.34 -5.22
C ILE A 85 -18.57 -8.40 -5.07
N ARG A 86 -18.36 -9.60 -5.61
CA ARG A 86 -19.34 -10.69 -5.47
C ARG A 86 -19.61 -11.05 -4.01
N THR A 87 -18.58 -11.07 -3.20
CA THR A 87 -18.67 -11.29 -1.74
C THR A 87 -19.32 -10.11 -1.03
N ALA A 88 -19.05 -8.88 -1.49
CA ALA A 88 -19.59 -7.66 -0.88
C ALA A 88 -21.08 -7.46 -1.14
N VAL A 89 -21.60 -7.83 -2.31
CA VAL A 89 -22.99 -7.56 -2.72
C VAL A 89 -24.05 -8.14 -1.75
N PRO A 90 -23.99 -9.41 -1.30
CA PRO A 90 -24.93 -9.92 -0.32
C PRO A 90 -24.91 -9.13 0.99
N ILE A 91 -23.72 -8.79 1.48
CA ILE A 91 -23.54 -8.04 2.72
C ILE A 91 -24.08 -6.61 2.58
N ILE A 92 -23.82 -5.95 1.44
CA ILE A 92 -24.40 -4.64 1.14
C ILE A 92 -25.93 -4.69 1.11
N LYS A 93 -26.51 -5.74 0.51
CA LYS A 93 -27.98 -5.94 0.52
C LYS A 93 -28.52 -6.09 1.95
N ASP A 94 -27.81 -6.80 2.84
CA ASP A 94 -28.20 -6.93 4.26
C ASP A 94 -28.10 -5.60 5.00
N ILE A 95 -27.05 -4.81 4.73
CA ILE A 95 -26.93 -3.44 5.28
C ILE A 95 -28.08 -2.55 4.80
N ILE A 96 -28.43 -2.56 3.50
CA ILE A 96 -29.53 -1.79 2.94
C ILE A 96 -30.86 -2.19 3.61
N ARG A 97 -31.09 -3.50 3.84
CA ARG A 97 -32.27 -3.99 4.58
C ARG A 97 -32.30 -3.48 6.03
N ALA A 98 -31.13 -3.46 6.70
CA ALA A 98 -31.01 -2.91 8.05
C ALA A 98 -31.26 -1.39 8.10
N TYR A 99 -30.96 -0.65 7.01
CA TYR A 99 -31.38 0.74 6.83
C TYR A 99 -32.88 0.87 6.51
N ARG A 100 -33.62 -0.23 6.36
CA ARG A 100 -35.01 -0.30 5.92
C ARG A 100 -35.27 0.40 4.59
N ILE A 101 -34.28 0.38 3.69
CA ILE A 101 -34.34 0.93 2.35
C ILE A 101 -34.75 -0.18 1.37
N PRO A 102 -35.74 0.05 0.50
CA PRO A 102 -36.16 -0.93 -0.53
C PRO A 102 -35.02 -1.22 -1.52
N ILE A 103 -34.83 -2.52 -1.79
CA ILE A 103 -33.99 -3.01 -2.87
C ILE A 103 -34.89 -3.19 -4.10
N LEU A 104 -34.51 -2.53 -5.18
CA LEU A 104 -35.26 -2.49 -6.44
C LEU A 104 -34.54 -3.37 -7.47
N GLU A 105 -35.11 -4.52 -7.78
CA GLU A 105 -34.52 -5.49 -8.70
C GLU A 105 -35.64 -6.15 -9.52
N VAL A 106 -35.56 -6.08 -10.86
CA VAL A 106 -36.58 -6.65 -11.77
C VAL A 106 -35.88 -7.57 -12.77
N ALA A 107 -36.28 -8.84 -12.82
CA ALA A 107 -35.70 -9.82 -13.72
C ALA A 107 -35.82 -9.39 -15.18
N GLY A 108 -34.75 -9.51 -15.96
CA GLY A 108 -34.69 -9.15 -17.38
C GLY A 108 -34.43 -7.67 -17.68
N PHE A 109 -34.32 -6.80 -16.66
CA PHE A 109 -34.05 -5.36 -16.80
C PHE A 109 -32.88 -4.92 -15.95
N GLU A 110 -32.08 -4.01 -16.45
CA GLU A 110 -30.93 -3.45 -15.72
C GLU A 110 -31.38 -2.41 -14.68
N ALA A 111 -30.50 -2.07 -13.73
CA ALA A 111 -30.79 -1.07 -12.70
C ALA A 111 -31.14 0.31 -13.29
N ASP A 112 -30.51 0.66 -14.43
CA ASP A 112 -30.79 1.90 -15.15
C ASP A 112 -32.22 1.96 -15.69
N ASP A 113 -32.77 0.83 -16.22
CA ASP A 113 -34.14 0.74 -16.69
C ASP A 113 -35.17 0.85 -15.53
N VAL A 114 -34.85 0.21 -14.40
CA VAL A 114 -35.67 0.31 -13.16
C VAL A 114 -35.68 1.74 -12.64
N ILE A 115 -34.52 2.38 -12.51
CA ILE A 115 -34.41 3.78 -12.08
C ILE A 115 -35.08 4.71 -13.08
N GLY A 116 -34.89 4.51 -14.39
CA GLY A 116 -35.51 5.31 -15.45
C GLY A 116 -37.03 5.25 -15.42
N THR A 117 -37.57 4.08 -15.19
CA THR A 117 -39.04 3.88 -15.07
C THR A 117 -39.60 4.60 -13.85
N LEU A 118 -38.97 4.41 -12.67
CA LEU A 118 -39.45 5.04 -11.44
C LEU A 118 -39.27 6.56 -11.46
N ALA A 119 -38.17 7.06 -12.02
CA ALA A 119 -37.93 8.50 -12.19
C ALA A 119 -38.95 9.16 -13.12
N THR A 120 -39.35 8.45 -14.20
CA THR A 120 -40.39 8.92 -15.11
C THR A 120 -41.75 8.96 -14.43
N GLN A 121 -42.12 7.93 -13.68
CA GLN A 121 -43.35 7.90 -12.89
C GLN A 121 -43.36 8.98 -11.81
N ALA A 122 -42.23 9.20 -11.12
CA ALA A 122 -42.06 10.23 -10.12
C ALA A 122 -42.20 11.65 -10.71
N ALA A 123 -41.67 11.93 -11.90
CA ALA A 123 -41.83 13.20 -12.59
C ALA A 123 -43.32 13.54 -12.87
N ALA A 124 -44.14 12.55 -13.12
CA ALA A 124 -45.59 12.72 -13.34
C ALA A 124 -46.35 13.03 -12.03
N HIS A 125 -45.79 12.74 -10.87
CA HIS A 125 -46.44 12.89 -9.54
C HIS A 125 -46.59 14.33 -9.06
N GLY A 126 -45.91 15.31 -9.67
CA GLY A 126 -46.17 16.75 -9.49
C GLY A 126 -45.49 17.44 -8.31
N ASN A 127 -45.28 16.79 -7.19
CA ASN A 127 -44.68 17.38 -5.97
C ASN A 127 -43.37 16.69 -5.52
N LEU A 128 -42.73 15.94 -6.41
CA LEU A 128 -41.52 15.16 -6.12
C LEU A 128 -40.35 15.59 -7.01
N GLU A 129 -39.20 15.81 -6.42
CA GLU A 129 -37.96 16.03 -7.12
C GLU A 129 -37.10 14.75 -7.01
N THR A 130 -36.69 14.21 -8.15
CA THR A 130 -35.98 12.93 -8.21
C THR A 130 -34.51 13.11 -8.53
N TYR A 131 -33.64 12.47 -7.75
CA TYR A 131 -32.20 12.43 -7.92
C TYR A 131 -31.73 11.00 -8.22
N MET A 132 -31.21 10.80 -9.43
CA MET A 132 -30.60 9.55 -9.86
C MET A 132 -29.12 9.57 -9.46
N MET A 133 -28.74 8.77 -8.47
CA MET A 133 -27.39 8.73 -7.95
C MET A 133 -26.54 7.69 -8.68
N THR A 134 -25.81 8.14 -9.66
CA THR A 134 -24.96 7.32 -10.52
C THR A 134 -23.85 8.15 -11.16
N PRO A 135 -22.62 7.60 -11.37
CA PRO A 135 -21.59 8.22 -12.19
C PRO A 135 -21.84 8.06 -13.69
N ASP A 136 -22.81 7.21 -14.10
CA ASP A 136 -23.02 6.86 -15.49
C ASP A 136 -23.64 8.02 -16.29
N LYS A 137 -23.00 8.35 -17.42
CA LYS A 137 -23.39 9.43 -18.31
C LYS A 137 -24.72 9.18 -19.03
N ASP A 138 -25.09 7.91 -19.19
CA ASP A 138 -26.23 7.49 -20.00
C ASP A 138 -27.55 7.90 -19.37
N TYR A 139 -27.58 8.04 -18.04
CA TYR A 139 -28.74 8.61 -17.32
C TYR A 139 -29.05 10.07 -17.70
N GLY A 140 -28.16 10.75 -18.41
CA GLY A 140 -28.39 12.10 -18.92
C GLY A 140 -29.64 12.19 -19.78
N GLN A 141 -30.02 11.11 -20.49
CA GLN A 141 -31.22 11.04 -21.33
C GLN A 141 -32.54 11.19 -20.56
N LEU A 142 -32.54 10.89 -19.26
CA LEU A 142 -33.72 10.93 -18.38
C LEU A 142 -33.90 12.30 -17.68
N VAL A 143 -32.91 13.18 -17.79
CA VAL A 143 -32.90 14.44 -17.07
C VAL A 143 -33.96 15.40 -17.62
N ASN A 144 -34.74 15.99 -16.72
CA ASN A 144 -35.75 17.01 -17.00
C ASN A 144 -35.83 17.99 -15.83
N GLU A 145 -36.83 18.90 -15.82
CA GLU A 145 -37.02 19.90 -14.79
C GLU A 145 -37.14 19.30 -13.36
N ARG A 146 -37.62 18.05 -13.22
CA ARG A 146 -37.86 17.37 -11.92
C ARG A 146 -36.96 16.19 -11.67
N VAL A 147 -36.30 15.68 -12.68
CA VAL A 147 -35.40 14.52 -12.62
C VAL A 147 -33.98 15.01 -12.90
N LYS A 148 -33.06 14.83 -11.94
CA LYS A 148 -31.70 15.27 -12.02
C LYS A 148 -30.74 14.13 -11.75
N MET A 149 -29.53 14.20 -12.27
CA MET A 149 -28.46 13.30 -11.83
C MET A 149 -27.76 13.88 -10.61
N TYR A 150 -27.49 13.02 -9.64
CA TYR A 150 -26.64 13.30 -8.48
C TYR A 150 -25.37 12.46 -8.62
N ARG A 151 -24.29 13.08 -9.06
CA ARG A 151 -23.09 12.34 -9.40
C ARG A 151 -21.87 12.82 -8.64
N PRO A 152 -20.95 11.91 -8.31
CA PRO A 152 -19.69 12.29 -7.70
C PRO A 152 -18.83 13.10 -8.67
N LYS A 153 -18.31 14.24 -8.24
CA LYS A 153 -17.31 15.01 -8.99
C LYS A 153 -16.01 14.20 -9.09
N PHE A 154 -15.36 14.28 -10.24
CA PHE A 154 -14.11 13.58 -10.48
C PHE A 154 -12.94 14.41 -9.96
N GLY A 155 -12.17 13.87 -8.99
CA GLY A 155 -11.01 14.57 -8.41
C GLY A 155 -11.34 15.61 -7.35
N ASP A 156 -12.61 15.86 -7.09
CA ASP A 156 -13.11 16.75 -6.04
C ASP A 156 -13.95 15.96 -5.02
N LYS A 157 -14.13 16.54 -3.86
CA LYS A 157 -14.69 15.88 -2.67
C LYS A 157 -16.23 15.92 -2.62
N ASP A 158 -16.87 16.60 -3.58
CA ASP A 158 -18.29 16.88 -3.57
C ASP A 158 -19.05 16.17 -4.69
N PHE A 159 -20.36 16.05 -4.52
CA PHE A 159 -21.28 15.65 -5.56
C PHE A 159 -21.70 16.87 -6.38
N GLU A 160 -22.00 16.64 -7.64
CA GLU A 160 -22.59 17.63 -8.53
C GLU A 160 -24.02 17.22 -8.92
N ILE A 161 -24.91 18.19 -8.94
CA ILE A 161 -26.25 18.00 -9.46
C ILE A 161 -26.24 18.42 -10.93
N MET A 162 -26.60 17.49 -11.82
CA MET A 162 -26.71 17.77 -13.24
C MET A 162 -28.18 17.81 -13.63
N GLY A 163 -28.66 19.00 -13.88
CA GLY A 163 -29.97 19.29 -14.48
C GLY A 163 -29.89 19.43 -16.00
N VAL A 164 -30.95 19.93 -16.61
CA VAL A 164 -31.10 20.11 -18.07
C VAL A 164 -29.89 20.89 -18.65
N LYS A 165 -29.55 22.01 -18.01
CA LYS A 165 -28.48 22.91 -18.48
C LYS A 165 -27.10 22.25 -18.47
N GLU A 166 -26.81 21.51 -17.43
CA GLU A 166 -25.51 20.84 -17.27
C GLU A 166 -25.36 19.69 -18.25
N VAL A 167 -26.43 18.91 -18.47
CA VAL A 167 -26.44 17.80 -19.45
C VAL A 167 -26.31 18.34 -20.86
N THR A 168 -27.14 19.32 -21.25
CA THR A 168 -27.10 19.87 -22.61
C THR A 168 -25.75 20.55 -22.89
N GLY A 169 -25.18 21.25 -21.91
CA GLY A 169 -23.85 21.86 -22.05
C GLY A 169 -22.73 20.84 -22.18
N LYS A 170 -22.82 19.72 -21.46
CA LYS A 170 -21.80 18.67 -21.49
C LYS A 170 -21.73 17.92 -22.80
N PHE A 171 -22.89 17.63 -23.39
CA PHE A 171 -22.98 16.90 -24.66
C PHE A 171 -23.04 17.81 -25.88
N ASP A 172 -23.13 19.13 -25.70
CA ASP A 172 -23.31 20.14 -26.75
C ASP A 172 -24.56 19.80 -27.61
N ILE A 173 -25.74 19.74 -26.95
CA ILE A 173 -27.05 19.37 -27.53
C ILE A 173 -28.12 20.32 -27.03
N SER A 174 -29.27 20.30 -27.71
CA SER A 174 -30.43 21.18 -27.41
C SER A 174 -31.38 20.62 -26.35
N SER A 175 -31.40 19.30 -26.16
CA SER A 175 -32.29 18.62 -25.21
C SER A 175 -31.61 17.38 -24.60
N PRO A 176 -31.83 17.08 -23.31
CA PRO A 176 -31.28 15.87 -22.67
C PRO A 176 -31.68 14.56 -23.41
N MET A 177 -32.88 14.47 -23.99
CA MET A 177 -33.31 13.32 -24.78
C MET A 177 -32.32 12.97 -25.91
N GLN A 178 -31.62 13.94 -26.45
CA GLN A 178 -30.69 13.75 -27.56
C GLN A 178 -29.39 13.02 -27.13
N VAL A 179 -29.19 12.79 -25.82
CA VAL A 179 -28.09 11.92 -25.32
C VAL A 179 -28.19 10.53 -25.95
N ILE A 180 -29.41 10.01 -26.14
CA ILE A 180 -29.66 8.73 -26.82
C ILE A 180 -29.10 8.73 -28.24
N ASP A 181 -29.33 9.82 -28.99
CA ASP A 181 -28.86 9.97 -30.37
C ASP A 181 -27.32 10.09 -30.44
N ILE A 182 -26.74 10.81 -29.49
CA ILE A 182 -25.26 10.89 -29.36
C ILE A 182 -24.68 9.49 -29.15
N LEU A 183 -25.22 8.72 -28.20
CA LEU A 183 -24.73 7.37 -27.87
C LEU A 183 -24.98 6.38 -29.04
N GLY A 184 -26.13 6.47 -29.70
CA GLY A 184 -26.45 5.65 -30.88
C GLY A 184 -25.48 5.90 -32.05
N LEU A 185 -25.06 7.16 -32.28
CA LEU A 185 -24.09 7.50 -33.32
C LEU A 185 -22.66 7.16 -32.94
N MET A 186 -22.18 7.48 -31.72
CA MET A 186 -20.80 7.26 -31.36
C MET A 186 -20.52 5.85 -30.85
N GLY A 187 -21.52 5.12 -30.43
CA GLY A 187 -21.40 3.84 -29.74
C GLY A 187 -20.87 3.97 -28.32
N ASP A 188 -20.77 2.85 -27.61
CA ASP A 188 -20.09 2.77 -26.33
C ASP A 188 -19.22 1.51 -26.25
N SER A 189 -17.90 1.70 -26.16
CA SER A 189 -16.94 0.59 -26.09
C SER A 189 -16.99 -0.15 -24.74
N SER A 190 -17.50 0.47 -23.67
CA SER A 190 -17.63 -0.18 -22.37
C SER A 190 -18.76 -1.20 -22.34
N ASP A 191 -19.81 -0.96 -23.14
CA ASP A 191 -20.99 -1.82 -23.25
C ASP A 191 -21.05 -2.59 -24.57
N ASN A 192 -20.00 -2.46 -25.37
CA ASN A 192 -19.88 -3.07 -26.68
C ASN A 192 -20.98 -2.64 -27.65
N ILE A 193 -21.43 -1.37 -27.54
CA ILE A 193 -22.41 -0.77 -28.47
C ILE A 193 -21.65 -0.25 -29.70
N PRO A 194 -21.94 -0.74 -30.91
CA PRO A 194 -21.08 -0.53 -32.09
C PRO A 194 -21.05 0.90 -32.59
N GLY A 195 -22.16 1.63 -32.57
CA GLY A 195 -22.27 2.98 -33.13
C GLY A 195 -21.96 3.05 -34.63
N CYS A 196 -21.65 4.23 -35.14
CA CYS A 196 -21.19 4.47 -36.51
C CYS A 196 -19.64 4.54 -36.55
N PRO A 197 -18.92 3.62 -37.21
CA PRO A 197 -17.47 3.59 -37.22
C PRO A 197 -16.82 4.91 -37.68
N GLY A 198 -15.99 5.50 -36.81
CA GLY A 198 -15.31 6.76 -37.05
C GLY A 198 -16.16 8.02 -36.83
N VAL A 199 -17.31 7.90 -36.18
CA VAL A 199 -18.12 9.00 -35.64
C VAL A 199 -17.85 9.05 -34.13
N GLY A 200 -17.12 10.06 -33.68
CA GLY A 200 -16.90 10.32 -32.25
C GLY A 200 -17.85 11.40 -31.71
N GLY A 201 -17.86 11.64 -30.40
CA GLY A 201 -18.80 12.53 -29.72
C GLY A 201 -18.98 13.92 -30.34
N LYS A 202 -17.89 14.58 -30.76
CA LYS A 202 -17.97 15.91 -31.44
C LYS A 202 -18.68 15.87 -32.79
N THR A 203 -18.54 14.77 -33.54
CA THR A 203 -19.23 14.60 -34.84
C THR A 203 -20.68 14.22 -34.61
N ALA A 204 -20.93 13.35 -33.63
CA ALA A 204 -22.28 13.00 -33.20
C ALA A 204 -23.09 14.23 -32.76
N SER A 205 -22.52 15.07 -31.89
CA SER A 205 -23.15 16.31 -31.44
C SER A 205 -23.48 17.25 -32.60
N LYS A 206 -22.58 17.45 -33.57
CA LYS A 206 -22.85 18.25 -34.78
C LYS A 206 -24.02 17.70 -35.60
N LEU A 207 -24.08 16.39 -35.80
CA LEU A 207 -25.12 15.72 -36.54
C LEU A 207 -26.46 15.83 -35.80
N VAL A 208 -26.48 15.61 -34.50
CA VAL A 208 -27.70 15.72 -33.68
C VAL A 208 -28.18 17.16 -33.64
N ASN A 209 -27.31 18.17 -33.54
CA ASN A 209 -27.71 19.58 -33.59
C ASN A 209 -28.25 19.98 -34.97
N GLN A 210 -27.74 19.39 -36.07
CA GLN A 210 -28.18 19.70 -37.42
C GLN A 210 -29.51 19.03 -37.75
N PHE A 211 -29.72 17.76 -37.39
CA PHE A 211 -30.86 16.95 -37.79
C PHE A 211 -31.88 16.70 -36.65
N GLY A 212 -31.53 17.01 -35.41
CA GLY A 212 -32.43 16.83 -34.25
C GLY A 212 -32.43 15.43 -33.66
N SER A 213 -32.46 14.39 -34.51
CA SER A 213 -32.47 12.98 -34.11
C SER A 213 -31.80 12.09 -35.14
N ILE A 214 -31.49 10.84 -34.79
CA ILE A 214 -30.98 9.80 -35.68
C ILE A 214 -31.99 9.50 -36.78
N GLU A 215 -33.28 9.40 -36.50
CA GLU A 215 -34.31 9.12 -37.48
C GLU A 215 -34.30 10.16 -38.61
N ASN A 216 -34.34 11.44 -38.24
CA ASN A 216 -34.29 12.52 -39.22
C ASN A 216 -32.97 12.59 -39.99
N LEU A 217 -31.82 12.29 -39.33
CA LEU A 217 -30.54 12.16 -39.98
C LEU A 217 -30.54 11.06 -41.05
N LEU A 218 -31.11 9.88 -40.71
CA LEU A 218 -31.19 8.77 -41.63
C LEU A 218 -32.17 9.00 -42.80
N GLU A 219 -33.16 9.84 -42.66
CA GLU A 219 -34.07 10.26 -43.72
C GLU A 219 -33.44 11.30 -44.66
N HIS A 220 -32.49 12.09 -44.18
CA HIS A 220 -31.88 13.23 -44.92
C HIS A 220 -30.35 13.03 -45.15
N THR A 221 -29.95 11.78 -45.40
CA THR A 221 -28.49 11.48 -45.66
C THR A 221 -27.94 12.19 -46.91
N ASP A 222 -28.78 12.62 -47.82
CA ASP A 222 -28.43 13.39 -49.01
C ASP A 222 -27.81 14.77 -48.68
N GLU A 223 -28.10 15.35 -47.50
CA GLU A 223 -27.49 16.57 -47.03
C GLU A 223 -26.05 16.38 -46.54
N LEU A 224 -25.65 15.14 -46.28
CA LEU A 224 -24.28 14.82 -45.86
C LEU A 224 -23.31 14.78 -47.06
N LYS A 225 -22.05 15.07 -46.82
CA LYS A 225 -21.01 15.11 -47.86
C LYS A 225 -19.84 14.17 -47.58
N GLY A 226 -19.21 13.66 -48.65
CA GLY A 226 -17.98 12.90 -48.56
C GLY A 226 -18.09 11.59 -47.77
N SER A 227 -17.02 11.23 -47.10
CA SER A 227 -16.92 9.95 -46.36
C SER A 227 -17.92 9.81 -45.22
N LEU A 228 -18.43 10.90 -44.68
CA LEU A 228 -19.42 10.87 -43.59
C LEU A 228 -20.77 10.35 -44.12
N LYS A 229 -21.19 10.80 -45.33
CA LYS A 229 -22.39 10.29 -45.98
C LYS A 229 -22.34 8.77 -46.16
N THR A 230 -21.28 8.32 -46.81
CA THR A 230 -21.07 6.89 -47.03
C THR A 230 -21.09 6.07 -45.75
N LYS A 231 -20.46 6.58 -44.70
CA LYS A 231 -20.45 5.89 -43.39
C LYS A 231 -21.84 5.77 -42.79
N VAL A 232 -22.58 6.85 -42.73
CA VAL A 232 -23.94 6.85 -42.15
C VAL A 232 -24.88 5.96 -42.95
N GLU A 233 -24.81 6.02 -44.27
CA GLU A 233 -25.67 5.18 -45.17
C GLU A 233 -25.31 3.69 -45.04
N THR A 234 -24.00 3.35 -44.98
CA THR A 234 -23.55 1.94 -44.86
C THR A 234 -23.92 1.33 -43.51
N HIS A 235 -23.94 2.15 -42.44
CA HIS A 235 -24.19 1.64 -41.07
C HIS A 235 -25.57 2.02 -40.54
N ARG A 236 -26.53 2.27 -41.39
CA ARG A 236 -27.88 2.72 -41.06
C ARG A 236 -28.53 1.84 -39.99
N ASP A 237 -28.55 0.55 -40.21
CA ASP A 237 -29.17 -0.43 -39.30
C ASP A 237 -28.36 -0.56 -37.99
N THR A 238 -27.05 -0.49 -38.06
CA THR A 238 -26.15 -0.49 -36.89
C THR A 238 -26.37 0.72 -36.00
N ILE A 239 -26.57 1.90 -36.59
CA ILE A 239 -26.85 3.15 -35.85
C ILE A 239 -28.20 3.05 -35.14
N ALA A 240 -29.25 2.61 -35.84
CA ALA A 240 -30.56 2.43 -35.27
C ALA A 240 -30.57 1.38 -34.14
N PHE A 241 -29.86 0.28 -34.34
CA PHE A 241 -29.69 -0.76 -33.31
C PHE A 241 -28.87 -0.27 -32.11
N SER A 242 -27.84 0.52 -32.35
CA SER A 242 -27.05 1.13 -31.27
C SER A 242 -27.88 2.11 -30.43
N LYS A 243 -28.77 2.88 -31.08
CA LYS A 243 -29.73 3.73 -30.35
C LYS A 243 -30.66 2.90 -29.47
N PHE A 244 -31.16 1.75 -29.97
CA PHE A 244 -32.00 0.82 -29.20
C PHE A 244 -31.26 0.30 -27.97
N LEU A 245 -29.99 -0.11 -28.10
CA LEU A 245 -29.18 -0.62 -27.00
C LEU A 245 -28.87 0.47 -25.95
N ALA A 246 -28.62 1.71 -26.39
CA ALA A 246 -28.29 2.83 -25.51
C ALA A 246 -29.52 3.46 -24.83
N THR A 247 -30.73 3.10 -25.27
CA THR A 247 -31.98 3.66 -24.72
C THR A 247 -32.31 2.98 -23.39
N ILE A 248 -32.43 3.77 -22.33
CA ILE A 248 -32.92 3.31 -21.02
C ILE A 248 -34.44 3.14 -21.12
N LYS A 249 -34.94 1.95 -20.78
CA LYS A 249 -36.38 1.69 -20.75
C LYS A 249 -37.06 2.39 -19.59
N THR A 250 -38.26 2.95 -19.86
CA THR A 250 -39.06 3.66 -18.86
C THR A 250 -40.45 3.02 -18.66
N ASP A 251 -40.60 1.78 -19.15
CA ASP A 251 -41.81 0.96 -19.12
C ASP A 251 -41.60 -0.43 -18.47
N VAL A 252 -40.63 -0.53 -17.59
CA VAL A 252 -40.36 -1.75 -16.79
C VAL A 252 -41.60 -2.07 -15.94
N PRO A 253 -41.96 -3.37 -15.75
CA PRO A 253 -43.11 -3.76 -14.95
C PRO A 253 -42.89 -3.55 -13.44
N ILE A 254 -42.65 -2.31 -13.05
CA ILE A 254 -42.48 -1.84 -11.66
C ILE A 254 -43.34 -0.58 -11.47
N THR A 255 -43.97 -0.45 -10.32
CA THR A 255 -44.78 0.72 -9.97
C THR A 255 -44.12 1.51 -8.85
N LEU A 256 -44.15 2.83 -8.94
CA LEU A 256 -43.66 3.74 -7.91
C LEU A 256 -44.52 3.63 -6.64
N ASP A 257 -44.00 3.02 -5.62
CA ASP A 257 -44.60 2.91 -4.29
C ASP A 257 -43.90 3.90 -3.34
N LEU A 258 -44.45 5.08 -3.18
CA LEU A 258 -43.91 6.13 -2.34
C LEU A 258 -43.93 5.75 -0.84
N GLU A 259 -44.91 4.97 -0.40
CA GLU A 259 -44.99 4.52 0.98
C GLU A 259 -43.85 3.55 1.31
N ALA A 260 -43.58 2.61 0.42
CA ALA A 260 -42.43 1.70 0.55
C ALA A 260 -41.09 2.43 0.52
N LEU A 261 -40.96 3.47 -0.34
CA LEU A 261 -39.73 4.25 -0.53
C LEU A 261 -39.52 5.33 0.55
N THR A 262 -40.50 5.63 1.40
CA THR A 262 -40.33 6.61 2.51
C THR A 262 -39.14 6.26 3.37
N THR A 263 -38.27 7.24 3.60
CA THR A 263 -37.10 7.08 4.49
C THR A 263 -37.57 6.75 5.90
N LYS A 264 -37.07 5.64 6.45
CA LYS A 264 -37.41 5.12 7.78
C LYS A 264 -36.18 5.13 8.69
N GLU A 265 -36.43 5.18 10.00
CA GLU A 265 -35.36 4.95 10.97
C GLU A 265 -34.75 3.57 10.78
N PRO A 266 -33.43 3.46 10.72
CA PRO A 266 -32.72 2.19 10.57
C PRO A 266 -32.99 1.23 11.72
N ASP A 267 -32.82 -0.05 11.47
CA ASP A 267 -32.72 -1.07 12.51
C ASP A 267 -31.32 -0.97 13.16
N ALA A 268 -31.27 -0.26 14.28
CA ALA A 268 -30.04 0.06 14.97
C ALA A 268 -29.26 -1.20 15.42
N GLU A 269 -29.96 -2.23 15.94
CA GLU A 269 -29.31 -3.46 16.42
C GLU A 269 -28.74 -4.27 15.23
N ALA A 270 -29.48 -4.37 14.13
CA ALA A 270 -29.01 -5.10 12.95
C ALA A 270 -27.82 -4.40 12.31
N LEU A 271 -27.84 -3.05 12.19
CA LEU A 271 -26.71 -2.29 11.65
C LEU A 271 -25.48 -2.37 12.56
N GLN A 272 -25.67 -2.28 13.87
CA GLN A 272 -24.57 -2.38 14.81
C GLN A 272 -23.86 -3.72 14.67
N ARG A 273 -24.59 -4.85 14.66
CA ARG A 273 -24.00 -6.19 14.45
C ARG A 273 -23.25 -6.31 13.11
N LEU A 274 -23.84 -5.81 12.02
CA LEU A 274 -23.19 -5.86 10.70
C LEU A 274 -21.90 -5.03 10.67
N PHE A 275 -21.90 -3.84 11.26
CA PHE A 275 -20.71 -3.00 11.31
C PHE A 275 -19.65 -3.54 12.27
N GLU A 276 -20.04 -4.20 13.38
CA GLU A 276 -19.11 -4.93 14.27
C GLU A 276 -18.47 -6.10 13.53
N ASP A 277 -19.25 -6.91 12.83
CA ASP A 277 -18.76 -8.04 12.03
C ASP A 277 -17.80 -7.64 10.89
N LEU A 278 -18.01 -6.44 10.35
CA LEU A 278 -17.18 -5.86 9.28
C LEU A 278 -16.01 -5.02 9.82
N GLU A 279 -15.96 -4.76 11.14
CA GLU A 279 -14.96 -3.90 11.80
C GLU A 279 -15.02 -2.45 11.32
N PHE A 280 -16.21 -1.92 11.05
CA PHE A 280 -16.45 -0.54 10.60
C PHE A 280 -16.53 0.44 11.77
N ARG A 281 -15.39 0.66 12.41
CA ARG A 281 -15.23 1.43 13.65
C ARG A 281 -15.80 2.84 13.56
N THR A 282 -15.33 3.61 12.58
CA THR A 282 -15.76 5.01 12.37
C THR A 282 -17.27 5.13 12.12
N LEU A 283 -17.88 4.15 11.45
CA LEU A 283 -19.32 4.13 11.22
C LEU A 283 -20.09 3.81 12.50
N LEU A 284 -19.61 2.88 13.32
CA LEU A 284 -20.18 2.56 14.62
C LEU A 284 -20.16 3.79 15.53
N GLU A 285 -19.04 4.49 15.61
CA GLU A 285 -18.91 5.73 16.40
C GLU A 285 -19.88 6.82 15.94
N ARG A 286 -19.86 7.12 14.65
CA ARG A 286 -20.67 8.19 14.06
C ARG A 286 -22.16 7.97 14.29
N LYS A 287 -22.62 6.72 14.26
CA LYS A 287 -24.03 6.39 14.29
C LYS A 287 -24.58 6.05 15.67
N PHE A 288 -23.77 5.46 16.56
CA PHE A 288 -24.26 4.89 17.81
C PHE A 288 -23.72 5.55 19.09
N SER A 289 -22.72 6.48 19.00
CA SER A 289 -22.25 7.18 20.18
C SER A 289 -23.26 8.22 20.69
N LYS A 290 -23.57 8.19 22.00
CA LYS A 290 -24.55 9.06 22.67
C LYS A 290 -24.10 10.51 22.96
N LYS A 291 -23.03 11.02 22.34
CA LYS A 291 -22.64 12.43 22.50
C LYS A 291 -23.42 13.31 21.53
N GLN A 292 -24.31 14.15 22.06
CA GLN A 292 -24.87 15.27 21.31
C GLN A 292 -23.73 16.17 20.82
N PRO A 293 -23.74 16.65 19.56
CA PRO A 293 -22.77 17.60 19.06
C PRO A 293 -23.04 18.97 19.68
N THR A 294 -22.28 19.36 20.71
CA THR A 294 -22.10 20.76 21.08
C THR A 294 -20.89 21.29 20.34
N ALA A 295 -21.08 21.70 19.10
CA ALA A 295 -20.18 22.61 18.42
C ALA A 295 -20.90 23.20 17.20
N GLU A 296 -20.81 24.50 17.06
CA GLU A 296 -21.24 25.26 15.91
C GLU A 296 -20.69 24.71 14.58
N PRO A 297 -21.32 24.97 13.42
CA PRO A 297 -20.89 24.41 12.15
C PRO A 297 -19.56 25.04 11.70
N GLY A 298 -18.48 24.48 12.19
CA GLY A 298 -17.15 24.65 11.65
C GLY A 298 -16.97 23.69 10.49
N PHE A 299 -16.68 24.24 9.34
CA PHE A 299 -16.38 23.59 8.08
C PHE A 299 -15.62 22.28 8.25
N PHE A 300 -16.32 21.16 8.13
CA PHE A 300 -15.72 19.85 7.88
C PHE A 300 -15.50 19.69 6.37
N GLN A 301 -14.34 20.07 5.91
CA GLN A 301 -13.86 19.84 4.55
C GLN A 301 -13.04 18.54 4.52
N GLY A 302 -13.72 17.40 4.68
CA GLY A 302 -13.14 16.07 4.60
C GLY A 302 -13.61 15.33 3.33
N SER A 303 -12.71 14.77 2.54
CA SER A 303 -13.07 13.98 1.37
C SER A 303 -13.50 12.58 1.79
N LEU A 304 -14.49 12.02 1.13
CA LEU A 304 -14.92 10.63 1.25
C LEU A 304 -13.77 9.60 1.16
N PHE A 305 -12.61 9.98 0.63
CA PHE A 305 -11.46 9.11 0.40
C PHE A 305 -10.13 9.64 0.98
N ALA A 306 -10.06 10.88 1.51
CA ALA A 306 -8.85 11.42 2.12
C ALA A 306 -8.74 11.11 3.62
N GLU A 307 -9.85 10.82 4.30
CA GLU A 307 -9.86 10.27 5.68
C GLU A 307 -9.22 8.88 5.79
N PHE A 308 -8.94 8.23 4.66
CA PHE A 308 -8.37 6.88 4.63
C PHE A 308 -6.85 6.84 4.42
N ALA A 309 -6.21 7.98 4.16
CA ALA A 309 -4.75 8.06 3.97
C ALA A 309 -4.02 8.42 5.26
N ASP A 310 -4.68 9.09 6.21
CA ASP A 310 -4.15 9.48 7.51
C ASP A 310 -5.24 9.24 8.58
N GLU A 311 -5.42 7.97 9.00
CA GLU A 311 -6.05 7.73 10.28
C GLU A 311 -5.01 8.02 11.36
N SER A 312 -4.96 9.28 11.82
CA SER A 312 -4.59 9.53 13.20
C SER A 312 -5.59 8.78 14.09
N PRO A 313 -5.15 8.14 15.17
CA PRO A 313 -6.02 7.41 16.07
C PRO A 313 -6.89 8.40 16.86
N GLU A 314 -8.00 8.86 16.28
CA GLU A 314 -9.06 9.48 17.07
C GLU A 314 -9.95 8.37 17.61
N ALA A 315 -10.03 8.35 18.90
CA ALA A 315 -10.73 7.48 19.82
C ALA A 315 -11.88 6.66 19.22
N SER A 316 -11.64 5.38 19.01
CA SER A 316 -12.72 4.42 18.75
C SER A 316 -13.54 4.25 20.03
N LYS A 317 -14.86 4.44 19.94
CA LYS A 317 -15.80 4.17 21.02
C LYS A 317 -16.79 3.12 20.57
N TYR A 318 -16.38 1.86 20.61
CA TYR A 318 -17.31 0.75 20.49
C TYR A 318 -18.19 0.72 21.75
N SER A 319 -19.48 0.65 21.57
CA SER A 319 -20.42 0.58 22.69
C SER A 319 -20.31 -0.72 23.51
N ASN A 320 -19.62 -1.73 22.96
CA ASN A 320 -19.48 -3.07 23.56
C ASN A 320 -18.05 -3.51 23.84
N LEU A 321 -17.03 -2.69 23.57
CA LEU A 321 -15.68 -3.00 24.01
C LEU A 321 -15.53 -2.79 25.51
N ASN A 322 -14.81 -3.69 26.15
CA ASN A 322 -14.36 -3.46 27.51
C ASN A 322 -13.43 -2.25 27.54
N LYS A 323 -13.55 -1.43 28.59
CA LYS A 323 -12.72 -0.25 28.79
C LYS A 323 -12.13 -0.29 30.17
N TYR A 324 -11.07 0.47 30.36
CA TYR A 324 -10.53 0.68 31.68
C TYR A 324 -11.62 1.16 32.66
N LYS A 325 -11.75 0.44 33.74
CA LYS A 325 -12.52 0.82 34.90
C LYS A 325 -11.67 0.55 36.13
N LYS A 326 -11.42 1.57 36.92
CA LYS A 326 -10.49 1.51 38.04
C LYS A 326 -10.75 0.37 39.03
N GLU A 327 -11.99 -0.03 39.16
CA GLU A 327 -12.41 -1.13 40.07
C GLU A 327 -12.03 -2.52 39.56
N ASP A 328 -11.77 -2.68 38.27
CA ASP A 328 -11.45 -3.96 37.62
C ASP A 328 -9.94 -4.22 37.51
N PHE A 329 -9.10 -3.23 37.86
CA PHE A 329 -7.64 -3.27 37.65
C PHE A 329 -6.91 -2.80 38.92
N ASP A 330 -5.76 -3.43 39.18
CA ASP A 330 -4.80 -3.04 40.23
C ASP A 330 -3.61 -2.29 39.62
N TYR A 331 -3.86 -1.05 39.19
CA TYR A 331 -2.83 -0.18 38.65
C TYR A 331 -2.28 0.74 39.71
N GLN A 332 -0.97 0.67 39.97
CA GLN A 332 -0.32 1.33 41.09
C GLN A 332 0.69 2.39 40.62
N LEU A 333 0.54 3.61 41.16
CA LEU A 333 1.53 4.66 41.04
C LEU A 333 2.61 4.48 42.12
N ILE A 334 3.89 4.30 41.71
CA ILE A 334 5.01 3.94 42.57
C ILE A 334 5.95 5.14 42.71
N GLU A 335 5.77 5.93 43.75
CA GLU A 335 6.54 7.16 43.95
C GLU A 335 7.67 7.02 44.99
N THR A 336 7.46 6.17 46.03
CA THR A 336 8.44 6.05 47.13
C THR A 336 9.55 5.03 46.79
N LYS A 337 10.69 5.20 47.43
CA LYS A 337 11.81 4.26 47.30
C LYS A 337 11.47 2.88 47.86
N GLU A 338 10.73 2.85 48.95
CA GLU A 338 10.28 1.62 49.60
C GLU A 338 9.34 0.82 48.69
N ASP A 339 8.42 1.49 48.01
CA ASP A 339 7.54 0.83 47.04
C ASP A 339 8.28 0.34 45.82
N ARG A 340 9.24 1.12 45.28
CA ARG A 340 10.11 0.65 44.21
C ARG A 340 10.88 -0.60 44.60
N GLN A 341 11.43 -0.64 45.80
CA GLN A 341 12.15 -1.81 46.31
C GLN A 341 11.23 -3.03 46.42
N ARG A 342 10.03 -2.85 46.91
CA ARG A 342 9.00 -3.90 47.01
C ARG A 342 8.67 -4.51 45.63
N ILE A 343 8.47 -3.70 44.60
CA ILE A 343 8.17 -4.24 43.25
C ILE A 343 9.40 -4.88 42.60
N ILE A 344 10.62 -4.37 42.82
CA ILE A 344 11.85 -5.00 42.37
C ILE A 344 12.01 -6.40 42.96
N GLU A 345 11.77 -6.56 44.29
CA GLU A 345 11.78 -7.86 44.96
C GLU A 345 10.73 -8.80 44.35
N LEU A 346 9.53 -8.30 44.01
CA LEU A 346 8.51 -9.08 43.32
C LEU A 346 9.00 -9.53 41.92
N PHE A 347 9.55 -8.63 41.09
CA PHE A 347 9.95 -8.91 39.72
C PHE A 347 11.06 -9.94 39.63
N ILE A 348 12.03 -9.93 40.54
CA ILE A 348 13.14 -10.91 40.61
C ILE A 348 12.64 -12.34 40.82
N THR A 349 11.46 -12.51 41.40
CA THR A 349 10.83 -13.83 41.63
C THR A 349 10.06 -14.36 40.41
N LYS A 350 9.87 -13.57 39.37
CA LYS A 350 9.06 -13.92 38.20
C LYS A 350 9.95 -14.41 37.04
N ASP A 351 9.34 -15.23 36.19
CA ASP A 351 9.99 -15.76 34.97
C ASP A 351 9.82 -14.81 33.78
N PHE A 352 8.92 -13.85 33.88
CA PHE A 352 8.64 -12.85 32.83
C PHE A 352 8.28 -11.51 33.42
N LEU A 353 8.47 -10.45 32.59
CA LEU A 353 8.12 -9.07 32.89
C LEU A 353 7.69 -8.36 31.62
N SER A 354 6.43 -7.90 31.59
CA SER A 354 5.99 -6.94 30.58
C SER A 354 6.45 -5.55 30.98
N LEU A 355 6.99 -4.82 30.04
CA LEU A 355 7.55 -3.49 30.25
C LEU A 355 7.21 -2.53 29.10
N ASP A 356 7.10 -1.25 29.45
CA ASP A 356 6.99 -0.15 28.51
C ASP A 356 7.66 1.09 29.09
N THR A 357 8.02 2.08 28.25
CA THR A 357 8.65 3.33 28.67
C THR A 357 7.88 4.54 28.15
N GLU A 358 7.54 5.45 29.07
CA GLU A 358 7.05 6.76 28.71
C GLU A 358 8.21 7.75 28.53
N THR A 359 8.16 8.53 27.44
CA THR A 359 9.28 9.35 27.02
C THR A 359 8.87 10.73 26.52
N THR A 360 9.85 11.62 26.37
CA THR A 360 9.66 12.99 25.87
C THR A 360 9.47 13.10 24.36
N GLY A 361 9.69 12.01 23.58
CA GLY A 361 9.62 12.04 22.13
C GLY A 361 9.76 10.68 21.48
N THR A 362 9.67 10.61 20.17
CA THR A 362 9.68 9.37 19.38
C THR A 362 11.04 8.96 18.83
N ASP A 363 12.08 9.81 18.98
CA ASP A 363 13.46 9.48 18.62
C ASP A 363 14.15 8.85 19.83
N PRO A 364 14.48 7.55 19.81
CA PRO A 364 15.04 6.86 20.96
C PRO A 364 16.46 7.30 21.32
N ILE A 365 17.17 7.97 20.41
CA ILE A 365 18.55 8.46 20.68
C ILE A 365 18.51 9.68 21.61
N SER A 366 17.58 10.60 21.37
CA SER A 366 17.47 11.88 22.10
C SER A 366 16.37 11.90 23.16
N ALA A 367 15.46 10.93 23.16
CA ALA A 367 14.35 10.87 24.09
C ALA A 367 14.82 10.64 25.54
N LYS A 368 14.18 11.37 26.48
CA LYS A 368 14.37 11.20 27.91
C LYS A 368 13.19 10.42 28.51
N LEU A 369 13.45 9.63 29.54
CA LEU A 369 12.42 8.92 30.27
C LEU A 369 11.51 9.89 31.04
N VAL A 370 10.23 9.61 31.01
CA VAL A 370 9.18 10.23 31.83
C VAL A 370 8.66 9.21 32.84
N GLY A 371 8.66 7.93 32.52
CA GLY A 371 8.24 6.86 33.41
C GLY A 371 8.60 5.48 32.88
N LEU A 372 8.50 4.52 33.80
CA LEU A 372 8.66 3.08 33.54
C LEU A 372 7.38 2.39 33.96
N SER A 373 6.81 1.55 33.10
CA SER A 373 5.65 0.75 33.45
C SER A 373 5.95 -0.75 33.35
N PHE A 374 5.30 -1.52 34.22
CA PHE A 374 5.55 -2.95 34.39
C PHE A 374 4.28 -3.73 34.66
N SER A 375 4.20 -4.94 34.15
CA SER A 375 3.15 -5.92 34.52
C SER A 375 3.74 -7.32 34.62
N VAL A 376 3.30 -8.07 35.63
CA VAL A 376 3.66 -9.48 35.86
C VAL A 376 2.45 -10.39 36.03
N GLU A 377 1.26 -9.81 36.02
CA GLU A 377 -0.02 -10.50 36.12
C GLU A 377 -1.09 -9.67 35.40
N GLU A 378 -2.00 -10.32 34.70
CA GLU A 378 -3.09 -9.63 33.99
C GLU A 378 -3.93 -8.80 34.97
N ASN A 379 -4.32 -7.60 34.54
CA ASN A 379 -5.03 -6.59 35.30
C ASN A 379 -4.23 -5.98 36.47
N GLN A 380 -2.93 -6.26 36.60
CA GLN A 380 -2.05 -5.65 37.59
C GLN A 380 -0.85 -5.02 36.90
N ALA A 381 -0.60 -3.74 37.16
CA ALA A 381 0.55 -3.04 36.60
C ALA A 381 1.04 -1.91 37.54
N PHE A 382 2.28 -1.52 37.32
CA PHE A 382 3.02 -0.57 38.15
C PHE A 382 3.63 0.51 37.28
N TYR A 383 3.43 1.77 37.64
CA TYR A 383 4.06 2.89 36.98
C TYR A 383 5.01 3.62 37.93
N VAL A 384 6.27 3.79 37.53
CA VAL A 384 7.32 4.49 38.24
C VAL A 384 7.63 5.79 37.51
N PRO A 385 7.25 6.96 38.03
CA PRO A 385 7.58 8.24 37.41
C PRO A 385 9.08 8.52 37.50
N ILE A 386 9.65 9.02 36.41
CA ILE A 386 11.05 9.40 36.31
C ILE A 386 11.14 10.93 36.28
N PRO A 387 11.84 11.54 37.24
CA PRO A 387 11.99 13.01 37.28
C PRO A 387 12.83 13.51 36.11
N GLN A 388 12.66 14.78 35.76
CA GLN A 388 13.40 15.40 34.64
C GLN A 388 14.84 15.79 35.03
N ASP A 389 15.16 15.77 36.31
CA ASP A 389 16.54 15.93 36.78
C ASP A 389 17.38 14.71 36.40
N PRO A 390 18.48 14.87 35.61
CA PRO A 390 19.22 13.73 35.06
C PRO A 390 19.90 12.85 36.16
N GLU A 391 20.34 13.43 37.27
CA GLU A 391 20.99 12.66 38.33
C GLU A 391 19.97 11.82 39.12
N GLU A 392 18.81 12.38 39.39
CA GLU A 392 17.75 11.66 40.08
C GLU A 392 17.13 10.60 39.18
N ALA A 393 16.90 10.90 37.89
CA ALA A 393 16.46 9.95 36.91
C ALA A 393 17.39 8.74 36.82
N GLN A 394 18.69 8.98 36.70
CA GLN A 394 19.71 7.93 36.65
C GLN A 394 19.72 7.05 37.90
N LYS A 395 19.56 7.65 39.09
CA LYS A 395 19.50 6.89 40.36
C LYS A 395 18.30 5.94 40.40
N ILE A 396 17.12 6.42 40.00
CA ILE A 396 15.89 5.60 40.00
C ILE A 396 15.99 4.49 38.95
N VAL A 397 16.43 4.79 37.73
CA VAL A 397 16.60 3.80 36.66
C VAL A 397 17.61 2.71 37.08
N ASN A 398 18.69 3.08 37.72
CA ASN A 398 19.67 2.12 38.23
C ASN A 398 19.14 1.15 39.29
N GLU A 399 18.10 1.52 40.06
CA GLU A 399 17.44 0.60 41.01
C GLU A 399 16.87 -0.63 40.28
N PHE A 400 16.38 -0.47 39.03
CA PHE A 400 15.81 -1.53 38.20
C PHE A 400 16.83 -2.29 37.34
N LYS A 401 18.10 -1.92 37.36
CA LYS A 401 19.15 -2.56 36.56
C LYS A 401 19.21 -4.07 36.74
N SER A 402 19.11 -4.53 38.02
CA SER A 402 19.11 -5.95 38.33
C SER A 402 17.96 -6.75 37.71
N VAL A 403 16.82 -6.12 37.47
CA VAL A 403 15.63 -6.72 36.82
C VAL A 403 15.80 -6.73 35.28
N TYR A 404 16.19 -5.61 34.71
CA TYR A 404 16.39 -5.51 33.27
C TYR A 404 17.51 -6.42 32.74
N GLU A 405 18.59 -6.56 33.52
CA GLU A 405 19.77 -7.36 33.13
C GLU A 405 19.75 -8.81 33.62
N ASP A 406 18.66 -9.26 34.26
CA ASP A 406 18.50 -10.66 34.65
C ASP A 406 18.14 -11.52 33.43
N GLU A 407 19.03 -12.43 33.05
CA GLU A 407 18.89 -13.30 31.88
C GLU A 407 17.76 -14.36 32.04
N ARG A 408 17.30 -14.61 33.30
CA ARG A 408 16.23 -15.59 33.57
C ARG A 408 14.85 -15.04 33.30
N ILE A 409 14.67 -13.71 33.29
CA ILE A 409 13.40 -13.03 33.13
C ILE A 409 13.17 -12.75 31.64
N LEU A 410 12.13 -13.32 31.05
CA LEU A 410 11.64 -12.97 29.72
C LEU A 410 11.10 -11.52 29.71
N LYS A 411 11.63 -10.64 28.87
CA LYS A 411 11.13 -9.28 28.69
C LYS A 411 10.10 -9.25 27.57
N ILE A 412 8.91 -8.74 27.89
CA ILE A 412 7.79 -8.64 26.97
C ILE A 412 7.54 -7.16 26.70
N GLY A 413 7.35 -6.78 25.44
CA GLY A 413 7.06 -5.41 25.05
C GLY A 413 6.31 -5.32 23.73
N GLN A 414 5.84 -4.14 23.40
CA GLN A 414 5.24 -3.79 22.11
C GLN A 414 6.16 -2.80 21.41
N ASN A 415 6.83 -3.19 20.32
CA ASN A 415 7.91 -2.42 19.70
C ASN A 415 9.08 -2.15 20.68
N ILE A 416 9.43 -3.15 21.46
CA ILE A 416 10.40 -3.09 22.58
C ILE A 416 11.80 -2.64 22.15
N LYS A 417 12.10 -2.63 20.85
CA LYS A 417 13.35 -2.06 20.34
C LYS A 417 13.51 -0.58 20.74
N TYR A 418 12.41 0.17 20.72
CA TYR A 418 12.40 1.56 21.16
C TYR A 418 12.78 1.67 22.64
N ASP A 419 12.15 0.89 23.50
CA ASP A 419 12.41 0.87 24.96
C ASP A 419 13.84 0.45 25.27
N LEU A 420 14.32 -0.59 24.60
CA LEU A 420 15.70 -1.05 24.71
C LEU A 420 16.69 0.09 24.40
N MET A 421 16.45 0.84 23.32
CA MET A 421 17.34 1.95 22.93
C MET A 421 17.26 3.12 23.91
N VAL A 422 16.07 3.45 24.41
CA VAL A 422 15.92 4.49 25.44
C VAL A 422 16.62 4.10 26.73
N LEU A 423 16.46 2.87 27.20
CA LEU A 423 17.12 2.35 28.41
C LEU A 423 18.65 2.36 28.28
N GLN A 424 19.20 2.12 27.09
CA GLN A 424 20.64 2.22 26.82
C GLN A 424 21.18 3.64 27.05
N ASN A 425 20.37 4.69 26.91
CA ASN A 425 20.79 6.06 27.24
C ASN A 425 21.12 6.21 28.73
N TYR A 426 20.56 5.33 29.57
CA TYR A 426 20.79 5.26 31.03
C TYR A 426 21.76 4.15 31.45
N GLY A 427 22.47 3.54 30.51
CA GLY A 427 23.43 2.46 30.76
C GLY A 427 22.80 1.13 31.18
N ILE A 428 21.56 0.90 30.82
CA ILE A 428 20.83 -0.36 31.01
C ILE A 428 20.88 -1.17 29.72
N THR A 429 21.19 -2.46 29.87
CA THR A 429 21.14 -3.44 28.77
C THR A 429 20.03 -4.46 29.08
N LEU A 430 19.04 -4.58 28.22
CA LEU A 430 18.07 -5.68 28.34
C LEU A 430 18.78 -7.01 28.05
N LYS A 431 18.76 -7.92 29.04
CA LYS A 431 19.33 -9.27 28.90
C LYS A 431 18.23 -10.34 29.00
N GLY A 432 18.55 -11.55 28.52
CA GLY A 432 17.62 -12.65 28.46
C GLY A 432 16.78 -12.66 27.20
N GLU A 433 15.79 -13.56 27.15
CA GLU A 433 14.88 -13.66 26.01
C GLU A 433 13.94 -12.44 25.95
N ILE A 434 13.55 -12.08 24.75
CA ILE A 434 12.63 -10.98 24.44
C ILE A 434 11.42 -11.53 23.72
N PHE A 435 10.24 -10.98 24.00
CA PHE A 435 9.01 -11.24 23.27
C PHE A 435 8.37 -9.91 22.86
N ASP A 436 8.37 -9.61 21.56
CA ASP A 436 7.72 -8.42 21.01
C ASP A 436 6.38 -8.78 20.40
N THR A 437 5.29 -8.20 20.93
CA THR A 437 3.92 -8.48 20.49
C THR A 437 3.61 -7.94 19.10
N MET A 438 4.25 -6.85 18.68
CA MET A 438 4.12 -6.29 17.33
C MET A 438 4.71 -7.25 16.29
N ILE A 439 5.90 -7.79 16.54
CA ILE A 439 6.58 -8.75 15.65
C ILE A 439 5.86 -10.11 15.67
N ALA A 440 5.38 -10.54 16.83
CA ALA A 440 4.56 -11.75 16.93
C ALA A 440 3.33 -11.69 16.03
N HIS A 441 2.57 -10.60 16.10
CA HIS A 441 1.41 -10.41 15.23
C HIS A 441 1.80 -10.25 13.75
N TYR A 442 2.89 -9.59 13.45
CA TYR A 442 3.39 -9.49 12.07
C TYR A 442 3.66 -10.87 11.45
N LEU A 443 4.23 -11.82 12.17
CA LEU A 443 4.43 -13.18 11.65
C LEU A 443 3.11 -13.93 11.43
N LEU A 444 2.09 -13.66 12.25
CA LEU A 444 0.76 -14.26 12.13
C LEU A 444 -0.05 -13.62 10.98
N GLN A 445 0.01 -12.31 10.82
CA GLN A 445 -0.80 -11.53 9.89
C GLN A 445 -0.02 -10.35 9.29
N PRO A 446 0.95 -10.61 8.38
CA PRO A 446 1.89 -9.59 7.88
C PRO A 446 1.23 -8.44 7.09
N GLU A 447 -0.01 -8.60 6.65
CA GLU A 447 -0.74 -7.61 5.85
C GLU A 447 -1.59 -6.66 6.71
N LEU A 448 -1.75 -6.94 8.01
CA LEU A 448 -2.60 -6.16 8.91
C LEU A 448 -1.79 -5.10 9.67
N ARG A 449 -2.50 -4.29 10.45
CA ARG A 449 -1.88 -3.31 11.36
C ARG A 449 -1.37 -4.02 12.61
N HIS A 450 -0.28 -3.52 13.17
CA HIS A 450 0.38 -4.12 14.33
C HIS A 450 0.42 -3.17 15.54
N GLY A 451 -0.27 -2.03 15.51
CA GLY A 451 -0.37 -1.10 16.63
C GLY A 451 -1.17 -1.69 17.79
N MET A 452 -0.78 -1.36 19.02
CA MET A 452 -1.35 -1.94 20.25
C MET A 452 -2.87 -1.70 20.36
N ASP A 453 -3.35 -0.51 20.07
CA ASP A 453 -4.80 -0.20 20.10
C ASP A 453 -5.58 -1.15 19.20
N TYR A 454 -5.12 -1.34 17.96
CA TYR A 454 -5.73 -2.27 17.02
C TYR A 454 -5.70 -3.70 17.53
N LEU A 455 -4.57 -4.13 18.08
CA LEU A 455 -4.41 -5.49 18.59
C LEU A 455 -5.30 -5.75 19.83
N ALA A 456 -5.39 -4.79 20.74
CA ALA A 456 -6.25 -4.87 21.92
C ALA A 456 -7.73 -4.98 21.53
N GLU A 457 -8.17 -4.19 20.57
CA GLU A 457 -9.54 -4.24 20.08
C GLU A 457 -9.88 -5.58 19.41
N VAL A 458 -9.02 -6.06 18.53
CA VAL A 458 -9.27 -7.26 17.71
C VAL A 458 -9.15 -8.54 18.53
N TYR A 459 -8.14 -8.63 19.40
CA TYR A 459 -7.81 -9.88 20.09
C TYR A 459 -8.27 -9.94 21.54
N LEU A 460 -8.46 -8.79 22.18
CA LEU A 460 -8.88 -8.72 23.59
C LEU A 460 -10.29 -8.15 23.77
N ASN A 461 -10.93 -7.69 22.69
CA ASN A 461 -12.20 -6.95 22.75
C ASN A 461 -12.14 -5.77 23.75
N TYR A 462 -11.03 -5.03 23.72
CA TYR A 462 -10.70 -4.00 24.67
C TYR A 462 -10.31 -2.70 23.99
N GLN A 463 -10.86 -1.58 24.41
CA GLN A 463 -10.49 -0.23 23.97
C GLN A 463 -9.47 0.36 24.94
N THR A 464 -8.27 0.63 24.44
CA THR A 464 -7.21 1.30 25.21
C THR A 464 -7.49 2.79 25.45
N ILE A 465 -6.81 3.36 26.42
CA ILE A 465 -6.73 4.81 26.62
C ILE A 465 -5.82 5.37 25.52
N HIS A 466 -6.30 6.32 24.73
CA HIS A 466 -5.46 6.89 23.66
C HIS A 466 -4.56 8.02 24.17
N ILE A 467 -3.32 8.07 23.68
CA ILE A 467 -2.35 9.10 24.05
C ILE A 467 -2.86 10.53 23.82
N GLU A 468 -3.68 10.74 22.79
CA GLU A 468 -4.30 12.02 22.47
C GLU A 468 -5.31 12.49 23.56
N GLU A 469 -5.82 11.58 24.37
CA GLU A 469 -6.68 11.93 25.53
C GLU A 469 -5.84 12.60 26.65
N LEU A 470 -4.54 12.28 26.72
CA LEU A 470 -3.63 12.84 27.73
C LEU A 470 -2.95 14.14 27.23
N ILE A 471 -2.33 14.08 26.05
CA ILE A 471 -1.50 15.17 25.54
C ILE A 471 -2.17 16.05 24.48
N GLY A 472 -3.39 15.67 24.06
CA GLY A 472 -4.14 16.37 23.03
C GLY A 472 -3.81 15.93 21.60
N PRO A 473 -4.59 16.36 20.60
CA PRO A 473 -4.44 15.94 19.21
C PRO A 473 -3.12 16.41 18.60
N LYS A 474 -2.63 15.64 17.61
CA LYS A 474 -1.40 15.97 16.88
C LYS A 474 -1.44 17.39 16.31
N GLY A 475 -0.41 18.17 16.57
CA GLY A 475 -0.27 19.53 16.08
C GLY A 475 0.59 20.43 16.98
N LYS A 476 0.65 21.71 16.63
CA LYS A 476 1.49 22.69 17.37
C LYS A 476 1.13 22.87 18.86
N ASN A 477 -0.06 22.48 19.27
CA ASN A 477 -0.57 22.61 20.64
C ASN A 477 -0.55 21.29 21.41
N GLN A 478 0.00 20.22 20.86
CA GLN A 478 0.17 18.95 21.55
C GLN A 478 1.16 19.13 22.71
N LYS A 479 0.78 18.68 23.91
CA LYS A 479 1.63 18.73 25.10
C LYS A 479 2.70 17.62 25.02
N ASN A 480 3.75 17.79 25.83
CA ASN A 480 4.69 16.70 26.05
C ASN A 480 4.22 15.83 27.24
N MET A 481 4.50 14.55 27.21
CA MET A 481 4.15 13.64 28.31
C MET A 481 4.81 14.10 29.64
N ALA A 482 6.03 14.65 29.55
CA ALA A 482 6.75 15.23 30.69
C ALA A 482 6.08 16.44 31.34
N ASP A 483 5.13 17.09 30.67
CA ASP A 483 4.38 18.24 31.22
C ASP A 483 3.20 17.80 32.09
N LEU A 484 2.89 16.52 32.13
CA LEU A 484 1.76 15.97 32.86
C LEU A 484 2.18 15.44 34.25
N PRO A 485 1.35 15.61 35.29
CA PRO A 485 1.63 15.01 36.58
C PRO A 485 1.53 13.49 36.51
N PRO A 486 2.33 12.72 37.27
CA PRO A 486 2.30 11.26 37.28
C PRO A 486 0.93 10.65 37.49
N SER A 487 0.07 11.32 38.29
CA SER A 487 -1.32 10.89 38.57
C SER A 487 -2.25 10.92 37.34
N GLN A 488 -1.88 11.60 36.26
CA GLN A 488 -2.61 11.58 34.98
C GLN A 488 -2.03 10.57 33.98
N VAL A 489 -0.78 10.19 34.12
CA VAL A 489 -0.07 9.29 33.18
C VAL A 489 -0.17 7.82 33.61
N TYR A 490 -0.20 7.53 34.93
CA TYR A 490 -0.01 6.17 35.43
C TYR A 490 -1.05 5.17 34.96
N GLU A 491 -2.31 5.56 34.77
CA GLU A 491 -3.38 4.63 34.32
C GLU A 491 -3.12 4.22 32.85
N TYR A 492 -2.74 5.17 32.00
CA TYR A 492 -2.36 4.93 30.60
C TYR A 492 -1.12 4.02 30.51
N ALA A 493 -0.04 4.39 31.19
CA ALA A 493 1.21 3.64 31.14
C ALA A 493 1.09 2.21 31.75
N CYS A 494 0.33 2.05 32.82
CA CYS A 494 0.01 0.73 33.38
C CYS A 494 -0.81 -0.12 32.40
N GLU A 495 -1.78 0.49 31.72
CA GLU A 495 -2.59 -0.19 30.70
C GLU A 495 -1.72 -0.72 29.57
N ASP A 496 -0.76 0.07 29.07
CA ASP A 496 0.14 -0.35 27.97
C ASP A 496 0.96 -1.59 28.35
N ALA A 497 1.50 -1.64 29.57
CA ALA A 497 2.24 -2.82 30.04
C ALA A 497 1.33 -4.05 30.27
N ASP A 498 0.10 -3.88 30.79
CA ASP A 498 -0.87 -4.96 31.02
C ASP A 498 -1.43 -5.52 29.70
N ILE A 499 -1.84 -4.65 28.77
CA ILE A 499 -2.32 -5.05 27.44
C ILE A 499 -1.26 -5.81 26.68
N THR A 500 0.00 -5.37 26.74
CA THR A 500 1.13 -6.05 26.13
C THR A 500 1.30 -7.48 26.69
N LEU A 501 1.15 -7.67 28.01
CA LEU A 501 1.17 -8.99 28.62
C LEU A 501 0.02 -9.89 28.12
N LYS A 502 -1.19 -9.35 28.05
CA LYS A 502 -2.37 -10.09 27.54
C LYS A 502 -2.20 -10.47 26.07
N LEU A 503 -1.68 -9.57 25.25
CA LEU A 503 -1.40 -9.85 23.83
C LEU A 503 -0.35 -10.95 23.67
N LYS A 504 0.71 -10.97 24.48
CA LYS A 504 1.70 -12.07 24.51
C LYS A 504 1.02 -13.40 24.78
N ASN A 505 0.13 -13.45 25.78
CA ASN A 505 -0.60 -14.67 26.15
C ASN A 505 -1.51 -15.18 25.01
N VAL A 506 -2.02 -14.29 24.15
CA VAL A 506 -2.80 -14.63 22.95
C VAL A 506 -1.90 -15.07 21.81
N PHE A 507 -0.79 -14.39 21.55
CA PHE A 507 0.01 -14.61 20.34
C PHE A 507 1.00 -15.79 20.46
N GLU A 508 1.55 -16.06 21.63
CA GLU A 508 2.50 -17.15 21.80
C GLU A 508 1.90 -18.52 21.41
N PRO A 509 0.70 -18.93 21.89
CA PRO A 509 0.06 -20.16 21.44
C PRO A 509 -0.19 -20.18 19.93
N LYS A 510 -0.65 -19.04 19.36
CA LYS A 510 -0.91 -18.92 17.91
C LYS A 510 0.35 -19.08 17.07
N LEU A 511 1.48 -18.50 17.48
CA LEU A 511 2.77 -18.70 16.80
C LEU A 511 3.19 -20.18 16.75
N LYS A 512 2.92 -20.93 17.84
CA LYS A 512 3.20 -22.37 17.93
C LYS A 512 2.26 -23.17 17.02
N GLU A 513 0.97 -22.86 17.04
CA GLU A 513 -0.05 -23.48 16.20
C GLU A 513 0.22 -23.25 14.70
N GLU A 514 0.60 -22.03 14.33
CA GLU A 514 0.91 -21.66 12.96
C GLU A 514 2.32 -22.09 12.49
N GLY A 515 3.15 -22.67 13.37
CA GLY A 515 4.46 -23.20 13.06
C GLY A 515 5.53 -22.13 12.76
N CYS A 516 5.31 -20.88 13.19
CA CYS A 516 6.28 -19.79 13.02
C CYS A 516 6.98 -19.36 14.34
N TYR A 517 6.79 -20.11 15.43
CA TYR A 517 7.39 -19.79 16.72
C TYR A 517 8.93 -19.89 16.70
N ASP A 518 9.49 -20.87 15.99
CA ASP A 518 10.96 -21.01 15.88
C ASP A 518 11.56 -19.84 15.10
N LEU A 519 10.93 -19.42 14.00
CA LEU A 519 11.32 -18.22 13.25
C LEU A 519 11.27 -16.97 14.14
N PHE A 520 10.22 -16.82 14.93
CA PHE A 520 10.08 -15.70 15.88
C PHE A 520 11.23 -15.71 16.89
N ARG A 521 11.48 -16.84 17.55
CA ARG A 521 12.45 -16.96 18.64
C ARG A 521 13.91 -16.98 18.18
N GLU A 522 14.20 -17.62 17.04
CA GLU A 522 15.58 -17.85 16.59
C GLU A 522 16.09 -16.80 15.60
N VAL A 523 15.20 -16.07 14.93
CA VAL A 523 15.56 -15.07 13.95
C VAL A 523 15.08 -13.67 14.34
N GLU A 524 13.77 -13.48 14.49
CA GLU A 524 13.24 -12.11 14.64
C GLU A 524 13.60 -11.49 15.99
N MET A 525 13.50 -12.24 17.09
CA MET A 525 13.83 -11.71 18.41
C MET A 525 15.34 -11.46 18.59
N PRO A 526 16.24 -12.39 18.22
CA PRO A 526 17.68 -12.13 18.30
C PRO A 526 18.18 -11.01 17.36
N LEU A 527 17.47 -10.74 16.27
CA LEU A 527 17.80 -9.65 15.35
C LEU A 527 17.57 -8.26 15.98
N MET A 528 16.59 -8.12 16.85
CA MET A 528 16.19 -6.83 17.39
C MET A 528 17.33 -6.07 18.10
N PRO A 529 18.12 -6.69 19.02
CA PRO A 529 19.28 -6.03 19.62
C PRO A 529 20.34 -5.64 18.58
N VAL A 530 20.47 -6.41 17.50
CA VAL A 530 21.40 -6.11 16.39
C VAL A 530 20.96 -4.84 15.68
N LEU A 531 19.68 -4.73 15.36
CA LEU A 531 19.14 -3.52 14.72
C LEU A 531 19.25 -2.30 15.64
N ALA A 532 18.93 -2.44 16.92
CA ALA A 532 19.11 -1.38 17.91
C ALA A 532 20.57 -0.90 17.97
N TRP A 533 21.53 -1.83 17.94
CA TRP A 533 22.95 -1.51 17.90
C TRP A 533 23.35 -0.79 16.62
N MET A 534 22.87 -1.24 15.45
CA MET A 534 23.13 -0.58 14.17
C MET A 534 22.52 0.83 14.11
N GLU A 535 21.28 0.99 14.56
CA GLU A 535 20.59 2.28 14.61
C GLU A 535 21.33 3.27 15.53
N ARG A 536 21.83 2.80 16.68
CA ARG A 536 22.62 3.61 17.62
C ARG A 536 23.99 3.97 17.05
N ASN A 537 24.65 3.06 16.33
CA ASN A 537 25.91 3.37 15.65
C ASN A 537 25.73 4.50 14.65
N GLY A 538 24.64 4.47 13.89
CA GLY A 538 24.37 5.44 12.84
C GLY A 538 25.39 5.41 11.71
N VAL A 539 25.29 6.39 10.82
CA VAL A 539 26.16 6.52 9.63
C VAL A 539 26.75 7.92 9.56
N CYS A 540 28.04 8.00 9.26
CA CYS A 540 28.73 9.26 9.00
C CYS A 540 28.48 9.73 7.57
N ILE A 541 28.27 11.05 7.42
CA ILE A 541 28.04 11.70 6.15
C ILE A 541 29.05 12.82 5.92
N ASP A 542 29.68 12.82 4.75
CA ASP A 542 30.50 13.94 4.29
C ASP A 542 29.59 15.07 3.77
N THR A 543 29.37 16.05 4.62
CA THR A 543 28.50 17.20 4.33
C THR A 543 29.10 18.14 3.28
N GLU A 544 30.43 18.26 3.20
CA GLU A 544 31.09 19.10 2.18
C GLU A 544 30.97 18.45 0.79
N ALA A 545 31.17 17.14 0.69
CA ALA A 545 30.92 16.42 -0.56
C ALA A 545 29.49 16.58 -1.04
N LEU A 546 28.49 16.47 -0.15
CA LEU A 546 27.08 16.70 -0.51
C LEU A 546 26.80 18.14 -0.94
N LYS A 547 27.41 19.12 -0.31
CA LYS A 547 27.29 20.54 -0.67
C LYS A 547 27.89 20.84 -2.05
N GLU A 548 29.03 20.26 -2.38
CA GLU A 548 29.64 20.34 -3.70
C GLU A 548 28.72 19.72 -4.76
N THR A 549 28.19 18.52 -4.49
CA THR A 549 27.24 17.83 -5.35
C THR A 549 25.94 18.63 -5.53
N SER A 550 25.41 19.23 -4.45
CA SER A 550 24.23 20.10 -4.51
C SER A 550 24.46 21.28 -5.45
N THR A 551 25.61 21.93 -5.34
CA THR A 551 25.99 23.06 -6.21
C THR A 551 26.06 22.64 -7.67
N LEU A 552 26.72 21.48 -7.94
CA LEU A 552 26.86 20.95 -9.29
C LEU A 552 25.51 20.57 -9.89
N TYR A 553 24.69 19.85 -9.16
CA TYR A 553 23.38 19.37 -9.65
C TYR A 553 22.36 20.50 -9.79
N THR A 554 22.40 21.51 -8.93
CA THR A 554 21.58 22.71 -9.08
C THR A 554 21.94 23.47 -10.36
N LYS A 555 23.24 23.61 -10.67
CA LYS A 555 23.69 24.24 -11.91
C LYS A 555 23.24 23.44 -13.14
N GLU A 556 23.37 22.12 -13.11
CA GLU A 556 22.95 21.25 -14.19
C GLU A 556 21.42 21.24 -14.36
N MET A 557 20.67 21.25 -13.26
CA MET A 557 19.22 21.34 -13.27
C MET A 557 18.73 22.64 -13.92
N ASN A 558 19.38 23.79 -13.59
CA ASN A 558 19.07 25.07 -14.20
C ASN A 558 19.39 25.07 -15.71
N ARG A 559 20.52 24.49 -16.13
CA ARG A 559 20.88 24.32 -17.55
C ARG A 559 19.82 23.48 -18.29
N LEU A 560 19.40 22.38 -17.70
CA LEU A 560 18.34 21.52 -18.28
C LEU A 560 16.99 22.27 -18.37
N GLU A 561 16.65 23.08 -17.37
CA GLU A 561 15.44 23.91 -17.38
C GLU A 561 15.46 24.90 -18.54
N GLU A 562 16.59 25.60 -18.77
CA GLU A 562 16.76 26.53 -19.92
C GLU A 562 16.61 25.77 -21.25
N GLU A 563 17.23 24.60 -21.40
CA GLU A 563 17.15 23.78 -22.60
C GLU A 563 15.73 23.23 -22.84
N ILE A 564 15.04 22.80 -21.80
CA ILE A 564 13.65 22.35 -21.85
C ILE A 564 12.74 23.48 -22.31
N HIS A 565 12.89 24.67 -21.74
CA HIS A 565 12.11 25.86 -22.13
C HIS A 565 12.40 26.28 -23.57
N ALA A 566 13.65 26.20 -24.02
CA ALA A 566 14.03 26.47 -25.39
C ALA A 566 13.40 25.48 -26.40
N LEU A 567 13.40 24.18 -26.05
CA LEU A 567 12.76 23.13 -26.86
C LEU A 567 11.23 23.23 -26.85
N ALA A 568 10.64 23.68 -25.76
CA ALA A 568 9.20 23.92 -25.63
C ALA A 568 8.78 25.23 -26.34
N GLY A 569 9.73 26.20 -26.53
CA GLY A 569 9.47 27.52 -27.08
C GLY A 569 8.74 28.46 -26.11
N GLU A 570 8.63 28.11 -24.83
CA GLU A 570 8.04 28.93 -23.74
C GLU A 570 8.47 28.42 -22.38
N PRO A 571 8.50 29.28 -21.35
CA PRO A 571 8.69 28.86 -19.98
C PRO A 571 7.44 28.17 -19.43
N PHE A 572 7.61 27.10 -18.66
CA PHE A 572 6.55 26.39 -17.95
C PHE A 572 7.09 25.68 -16.70
N ASN A 573 6.21 25.27 -15.80
CA ASN A 573 6.62 24.54 -14.60
C ASN A 573 6.83 23.06 -14.90
N ILE A 574 8.09 22.63 -15.00
CA ILE A 574 8.49 21.23 -15.26
C ILE A 574 8.06 20.27 -14.13
N ALA A 575 7.85 20.80 -12.92
CA ALA A 575 7.33 20.01 -11.81
C ALA A 575 5.81 19.77 -11.89
N SER A 576 5.09 20.48 -12.77
CA SER A 576 3.65 20.32 -12.95
C SER A 576 3.34 19.27 -14.01
N PRO A 577 2.80 18.08 -13.65
CA PRO A 577 2.42 17.06 -14.63
C PRO A 577 1.45 17.58 -15.69
N LYS A 578 0.58 18.53 -15.30
CA LYS A 578 -0.38 19.15 -16.22
C LYS A 578 0.33 19.95 -17.31
N GLN A 579 1.18 20.90 -16.92
CA GLN A 579 1.90 21.76 -17.88
C GLN A 579 2.86 20.96 -18.76
N VAL A 580 3.55 19.97 -18.19
CA VAL A 580 4.38 19.03 -18.97
C VAL A 580 3.52 18.30 -20.01
N GLY A 581 2.35 17.81 -19.62
CA GLY A 581 1.44 17.12 -20.54
C GLY A 581 0.93 18.02 -21.68
N GLU A 582 0.57 19.26 -21.37
CA GLU A 582 0.14 20.26 -22.36
C GLU A 582 1.28 20.55 -23.37
N VAL A 583 2.50 20.76 -22.90
CA VAL A 583 3.67 21.02 -23.76
C VAL A 583 3.96 19.79 -24.64
N LEU A 584 4.06 18.60 -24.08
CA LEU A 584 4.46 17.40 -24.82
C LEU A 584 3.39 16.93 -25.82
N PHE A 585 2.13 16.96 -25.45
CA PHE A 585 1.07 16.29 -26.21
C PHE A 585 0.17 17.24 -27.00
N GLU A 586 0.01 18.50 -26.58
CA GLU A 586 -0.80 19.48 -27.31
C GLU A 586 0.08 20.35 -28.22
N LYS A 587 1.18 20.85 -27.68
CA LYS A 587 2.05 21.76 -28.43
C LYS A 587 3.03 21.02 -29.34
N LEU A 588 3.84 20.12 -28.77
CA LEU A 588 4.85 19.37 -29.51
C LEU A 588 4.33 18.13 -30.22
N LYS A 589 3.15 17.64 -29.81
CA LYS A 589 2.44 16.49 -30.40
C LYS A 589 3.32 15.24 -30.55
N ILE A 590 4.15 14.95 -29.55
CA ILE A 590 5.13 13.85 -29.60
C ILE A 590 4.52 12.45 -29.64
N SER A 591 3.21 12.33 -29.41
CA SER A 591 2.45 11.07 -29.49
C SER A 591 1.08 11.31 -30.12
N GLU A 592 0.67 10.45 -31.05
CA GLU A 592 -0.66 10.51 -31.68
C GLU A 592 -1.80 10.12 -30.72
N LYS A 593 -1.50 9.22 -29.75
CA LYS A 593 -2.45 8.70 -28.78
C LYS A 593 -1.86 8.74 -27.35
N PRO A 594 -1.68 9.94 -26.77
CA PRO A 594 -1.13 10.04 -25.43
C PRO A 594 -2.07 9.45 -24.39
N LYS A 595 -1.49 8.70 -23.45
CA LYS A 595 -2.24 8.17 -22.30
C LYS A 595 -2.79 9.34 -21.47
N LYS A 596 -4.06 9.27 -21.10
CA LYS A 596 -4.70 10.23 -20.19
C LYS A 596 -5.17 9.52 -18.94
N THR A 597 -5.15 10.25 -17.82
CA THR A 597 -5.78 9.82 -16.59
C THR A 597 -7.30 9.77 -16.78
N LYS A 598 -7.99 9.12 -15.86
CA LYS A 598 -9.46 9.12 -15.84
C LYS A 598 -10.06 10.56 -15.76
N THR A 599 -9.28 11.53 -15.28
CA THR A 599 -9.65 12.97 -15.25
C THR A 599 -9.37 13.71 -16.55
N GLY A 600 -8.89 13.02 -17.59
CA GLY A 600 -8.55 13.64 -18.87
C GLY A 600 -7.17 14.33 -18.90
N GLN A 601 -6.44 14.35 -17.80
CA GLN A 601 -5.08 14.90 -17.73
C GLN A 601 -4.09 13.92 -18.38
N TYR A 602 -3.11 14.43 -19.08
CA TYR A 602 -2.04 13.61 -19.66
C TYR A 602 -1.22 12.92 -18.59
N VAL A 603 -0.92 11.64 -18.81
CA VAL A 603 -0.04 10.88 -17.92
C VAL A 603 1.40 11.20 -18.29
N THR A 604 2.14 11.78 -17.35
CA THR A 604 3.56 12.13 -17.51
C THR A 604 4.42 11.42 -16.46
N SER A 605 4.01 10.22 -16.04
CA SER A 605 4.84 9.38 -15.15
C SER A 605 6.15 9.00 -15.84
N GLU A 606 7.17 8.70 -15.04
CA GLU A 606 8.48 8.26 -15.53
C GLU A 606 8.36 7.10 -16.51
N GLU A 607 7.54 6.09 -16.18
CA GLU A 607 7.26 4.93 -17.03
C GLU A 607 6.73 5.34 -18.42
N VAL A 608 5.79 6.27 -18.49
CA VAL A 608 5.23 6.75 -19.76
C VAL A 608 6.25 7.58 -20.53
N LEU A 609 6.98 8.45 -19.84
CA LEU A 609 8.01 9.28 -20.50
C LEU A 609 9.17 8.45 -21.03
N GLU A 610 9.59 7.38 -20.34
CA GLU A 610 10.62 6.46 -20.83
C GLU A 610 10.23 5.83 -22.18
N THR A 611 8.96 5.45 -22.37
CA THR A 611 8.50 4.93 -23.67
C THR A 611 8.54 5.97 -24.80
N LEU A 612 8.63 7.25 -24.44
CA LEU A 612 8.66 8.37 -25.38
C LEU A 612 10.05 9.00 -25.52
N ARG A 613 11.06 8.48 -24.81
CA ARG A 613 12.41 9.05 -24.71
C ARG A 613 13.06 9.36 -26.06
N THR A 614 12.87 8.47 -27.04
CA THR A 614 13.44 8.61 -28.39
C THR A 614 12.57 9.45 -29.34
N ARG A 615 11.38 9.87 -28.91
CA ARG A 615 10.44 10.61 -29.79
C ARG A 615 10.79 12.09 -29.94
N HIS A 616 11.33 12.70 -28.89
CA HIS A 616 11.73 14.12 -28.92
C HIS A 616 12.78 14.38 -27.83
N PRO A 617 13.83 15.18 -28.07
CA PRO A 617 14.90 15.45 -27.10
C PRO A 617 14.43 16.05 -25.78
N ILE A 618 13.31 16.77 -25.76
CA ILE A 618 12.73 17.36 -24.56
C ILE A 618 12.37 16.31 -23.50
N VAL A 619 11.96 15.10 -23.93
CA VAL A 619 11.52 14.05 -23.00
C VAL A 619 12.68 13.56 -22.16
N GLU A 620 13.83 13.30 -22.78
CA GLU A 620 15.05 12.90 -22.09
C GLU A 620 15.46 13.96 -21.05
N LYS A 621 15.48 15.22 -21.45
CA LYS A 621 15.84 16.32 -20.56
C LYS A 621 14.86 16.51 -19.40
N ILE A 622 13.56 16.30 -19.61
CA ILE A 622 12.57 16.32 -18.52
C ILE A 622 12.81 15.17 -17.55
N LEU A 623 13.15 13.98 -18.03
CA LEU A 623 13.48 12.83 -17.18
C LEU A 623 14.73 13.10 -16.35
N GLU A 624 15.80 13.62 -16.97
CA GLU A 624 17.05 14.01 -16.29
C GLU A 624 16.77 15.10 -15.23
N HIS A 625 16.06 16.16 -15.59
CA HIS A 625 15.71 17.24 -14.66
C HIS A 625 14.93 16.74 -13.44
N ARG A 626 13.93 15.88 -13.67
CA ARG A 626 13.13 15.29 -12.59
C ARG A 626 13.97 14.36 -11.71
N GLY A 627 14.87 13.59 -12.31
CA GLY A 627 15.84 12.74 -11.60
C GLY A 627 16.71 13.56 -10.66
N LEU A 628 17.37 14.60 -11.16
CA LEU A 628 18.21 15.50 -10.35
C LEU A 628 17.42 16.20 -9.25
N LYS A 629 16.21 16.70 -9.55
CA LYS A 629 15.35 17.33 -8.54
C LYS A 629 14.98 16.38 -7.40
N LYS A 630 14.68 15.12 -7.72
CA LYS A 630 14.39 14.09 -6.73
C LYS A 630 15.62 13.79 -5.87
N LEU A 631 16.80 13.66 -6.46
CA LEU A 631 18.04 13.40 -5.73
C LEU A 631 18.42 14.56 -4.81
N LEU A 632 18.32 15.79 -5.30
CA LEU A 632 18.56 17.00 -4.49
C LEU A 632 17.61 17.06 -3.30
N GLY A 633 16.29 16.98 -3.54
CA GLY A 633 15.30 17.15 -2.47
C GLY A 633 15.21 16.01 -1.47
N THR A 634 15.45 14.77 -1.92
CA THR A 634 15.27 13.58 -1.08
C THR A 634 16.54 13.21 -0.30
N TYR A 635 17.72 13.43 -0.89
CA TYR A 635 18.99 12.96 -0.32
C TYR A 635 19.98 14.11 -0.09
N ILE A 636 20.38 14.81 -1.15
CA ILE A 636 21.55 15.69 -1.10
C ILE A 636 21.34 16.84 -0.12
N ASP A 637 20.22 17.54 -0.20
CA ASP A 637 19.89 18.67 0.68
C ASP A 637 19.18 18.27 1.98
N ALA A 638 18.64 17.04 2.02
CA ALA A 638 17.91 16.53 3.17
C ALA A 638 18.82 15.85 4.19
N LEU A 639 19.75 14.99 3.75
CA LEU A 639 20.58 14.19 4.64
C LEU A 639 21.39 15.05 5.64
N PRO A 640 22.04 16.17 5.25
CA PRO A 640 22.76 17.00 6.22
C PRO A 640 21.91 17.53 7.37
N LYS A 641 20.60 17.75 7.14
CA LYS A 641 19.67 18.25 8.16
C LYS A 641 19.21 17.18 9.16
N LEU A 642 19.46 15.91 8.84
CA LEU A 642 19.09 14.77 9.65
C LEU A 642 20.24 14.27 10.54
N ILE A 643 21.41 14.90 10.46
CA ILE A 643 22.54 14.59 11.33
C ILE A 643 22.15 14.99 12.76
N ASN A 644 22.21 14.02 13.67
CA ASN A 644 22.00 14.27 15.07
C ASN A 644 23.19 15.12 15.62
N PRO A 645 22.95 16.28 16.25
CA PRO A 645 24.01 17.17 16.69
C PRO A 645 24.85 16.61 17.85
N GLU A 646 24.33 15.67 18.62
CA GLU A 646 25.04 15.05 19.75
C GLU A 646 25.98 13.93 19.29
N THR A 647 25.58 13.15 18.29
CA THR A 647 26.36 12.00 17.80
C THR A 647 27.18 12.32 16.54
N GLY A 648 26.80 13.33 15.78
CA GLY A 648 27.37 13.63 14.46
C GLY A 648 26.96 12.66 13.35
N HIS A 649 26.03 11.73 13.61
CA HIS A 649 25.61 10.67 12.70
C HIS A 649 24.15 10.82 12.27
N ILE A 650 23.78 10.15 11.18
CA ILE A 650 22.40 9.91 10.81
C ILE A 650 21.99 8.55 11.38
N HIS A 651 20.86 8.54 12.09
CA HIS A 651 20.27 7.35 12.69
C HIS A 651 19.00 6.98 11.95
N THR A 652 19.08 6.03 11.01
CA THR A 652 17.88 5.45 10.36
C THR A 652 17.21 4.45 11.30
N SER A 653 15.94 4.19 11.10
CA SER A 653 15.22 3.10 11.77
C SER A 653 15.07 1.92 10.83
N PHE A 654 15.43 0.71 11.26
CA PHE A 654 15.19 -0.55 10.55
C PHE A 654 13.91 -1.21 11.07
N ASN A 655 12.93 -1.38 10.19
CA ASN A 655 11.62 -1.92 10.55
C ASN A 655 11.50 -3.38 10.10
N GLN A 656 11.10 -4.28 11.02
CA GLN A 656 10.88 -5.70 10.75
C GLN A 656 9.45 -6.01 10.27
N THR A 657 8.49 -5.09 10.42
CA THR A 657 7.04 -5.35 10.29
C THR A 657 6.36 -4.65 9.11
N ILE A 658 7.13 -4.07 8.17
CA ILE A 658 6.56 -3.27 7.06
C ILE A 658 6.40 -4.10 5.79
N THR A 659 7.34 -4.98 5.46
CA THR A 659 7.29 -5.76 4.22
C THR A 659 6.64 -7.12 4.45
N THR A 660 5.83 -7.58 3.51
CA THR A 660 5.19 -8.90 3.59
C THR A 660 6.15 -10.07 3.31
N THR A 661 7.34 -9.78 2.77
CA THR A 661 8.37 -10.78 2.43
C THR A 661 9.38 -11.05 3.53
N GLY A 662 9.34 -10.33 4.65
CA GLY A 662 10.34 -10.43 5.71
C GLY A 662 11.58 -9.57 5.51
N ARG A 663 11.71 -8.85 4.39
CA ARG A 663 12.81 -7.89 4.20
C ARG A 663 12.68 -6.76 5.23
N LEU A 664 13.82 -6.26 5.69
CA LEU A 664 13.86 -5.03 6.47
C LEU A 664 13.48 -3.84 5.58
N SER A 665 12.85 -2.84 6.17
CA SER A 665 12.72 -1.53 5.56
C SER A 665 13.45 -0.48 6.40
N SER A 666 13.91 0.58 5.74
CA SER A 666 14.59 1.69 6.39
C SER A 666 13.71 2.95 6.31
N SER A 667 13.63 3.69 7.40
CA SER A 667 12.84 4.92 7.48
C SER A 667 13.53 5.98 8.34
N ASN A 668 13.22 7.24 8.09
CA ASN A 668 13.67 8.41 8.83
C ASN A 668 15.21 8.55 8.95
N PRO A 669 15.97 8.55 7.82
CA PRO A 669 15.60 8.49 6.41
C PRO A 669 15.60 7.07 5.84
N ASN A 670 14.97 6.86 4.66
CA ASN A 670 15.10 5.60 3.93
C ASN A 670 16.43 5.57 3.17
N LEU A 671 17.40 4.83 3.71
CA LEU A 671 18.73 4.67 3.13
C LEU A 671 18.84 3.48 2.15
N GLN A 672 17.84 2.61 2.09
CA GLN A 672 17.82 1.45 1.19
C GLN A 672 17.41 1.80 -0.26
N ASN A 673 16.82 2.98 -0.48
CA ASN A 673 16.36 3.43 -1.79
C ASN A 673 17.32 4.40 -2.49
N ILE A 674 18.54 4.55 -2.03
CA ILE A 674 19.57 5.36 -2.70
C ILE A 674 19.91 4.70 -4.05
N PRO A 675 19.78 5.42 -5.19
CA PRO A 675 20.00 4.84 -6.51
C PRO A 675 21.42 4.29 -6.68
N VAL A 676 21.51 3.12 -7.33
CA VAL A 676 22.79 2.43 -7.58
C VAL A 676 23.24 2.53 -9.04
N ARG A 677 22.26 2.62 -9.99
CA ARG A 677 22.50 2.34 -11.41
C ARG A 677 22.95 3.53 -12.25
N ASN A 678 22.66 4.73 -11.81
CA ASN A 678 23.00 5.96 -12.53
C ASN A 678 24.18 6.69 -11.87
N GLU A 679 24.94 7.45 -12.64
CA GLU A 679 26.12 8.17 -12.16
C GLU A 679 25.76 9.18 -11.06
N GLU A 680 24.59 9.80 -11.16
CA GLU A 680 24.09 10.76 -10.16
C GLU A 680 23.83 10.09 -8.80
N GLY A 681 23.35 8.84 -8.78
CA GLY A 681 23.17 8.08 -7.55
C GLY A 681 24.48 7.65 -6.91
N LYS A 682 25.52 7.39 -7.70
CA LYS A 682 26.86 7.05 -7.24
C LYS A 682 27.50 8.20 -6.44
N GLU A 683 27.28 9.45 -6.85
CA GLU A 683 27.79 10.62 -6.13
C GLU A 683 27.23 10.71 -4.70
N ILE A 684 25.96 10.29 -4.49
CA ILE A 684 25.36 10.26 -3.14
C ILE A 684 26.07 9.21 -2.28
N ARG A 685 26.42 8.04 -2.83
CA ARG A 685 27.12 6.98 -2.11
C ARG A 685 28.53 7.37 -1.67
N LYS A 686 29.19 8.28 -2.39
CA LYS A 686 30.50 8.83 -1.98
C LYS A 686 30.43 9.60 -0.66
N ALA A 687 29.28 10.18 -0.36
CA ALA A 687 29.10 10.94 0.87
C ALA A 687 28.94 10.05 2.12
N PHE A 688 28.69 8.76 1.96
CA PHE A 688 28.65 7.81 3.07
C PHE A 688 30.04 7.33 3.39
N ILE A 689 30.57 7.80 4.51
CA ILE A 689 31.95 7.59 4.96
C ILE A 689 32.00 6.80 6.26
N PRO A 690 33.12 6.10 6.57
CA PRO A 690 33.29 5.45 7.85
C PRO A 690 33.57 6.50 8.95
N GLU A 691 33.60 6.07 10.19
CA GLU A 691 34.06 6.92 11.31
C GLU A 691 35.49 7.40 11.10
N PRO A 692 35.89 8.53 11.70
CA PRO A 692 37.24 9.03 11.60
C PRO A 692 38.27 7.98 12.03
N GLY A 693 39.22 7.71 11.15
CA GLY A 693 40.27 6.70 11.39
C GLY A 693 39.87 5.27 11.02
N CYS A 694 38.67 5.05 10.50
CA CYS A 694 38.20 3.77 10.00
C CYS A 694 38.22 3.69 8.48
N GLU A 695 38.12 2.48 7.95
CA GLU A 695 37.86 2.18 6.54
C GLU A 695 36.43 1.69 6.34
N PHE A 696 35.86 1.97 5.19
CA PHE A 696 34.54 1.46 4.81
C PHE A 696 34.69 0.04 4.23
N PHE A 697 33.92 -0.90 4.76
CA PHE A 697 33.86 -2.28 4.29
C PHE A 697 32.45 -2.62 3.87
N SER A 698 32.31 -3.19 2.68
CA SER A 698 31.04 -3.69 2.17
C SER A 698 31.17 -5.18 1.87
N ALA A 699 30.17 -5.96 2.24
CA ALA A 699 30.04 -7.36 1.90
C ALA A 699 28.62 -7.62 1.36
N ASP A 700 28.51 -8.28 0.20
CA ASP A 700 27.27 -8.51 -0.52
C ASP A 700 27.17 -9.99 -0.92
N TYR A 701 25.95 -10.56 -0.82
CA TYR A 701 25.74 -11.92 -1.28
C TYR A 701 25.78 -12.02 -2.80
N SER A 702 26.66 -12.90 -3.30
CA SER A 702 26.76 -13.17 -4.73
C SER A 702 25.55 -13.97 -5.21
N GLN A 703 24.60 -13.30 -5.88
CA GLN A 703 23.46 -13.89 -6.58
C GLN A 703 22.58 -14.79 -5.70
N ILE A 704 22.31 -14.38 -4.45
CA ILE A 704 21.62 -15.18 -3.44
C ILE A 704 20.26 -15.71 -3.92
N GLU A 705 19.47 -14.92 -4.64
CA GLU A 705 18.15 -15.33 -5.12
C GLU A 705 18.24 -16.47 -6.16
N LEU A 706 19.27 -16.47 -7.02
CA LEU A 706 19.52 -17.56 -7.97
C LEU A 706 20.02 -18.83 -7.28
N ARG A 707 20.84 -18.68 -6.24
CA ARG A 707 21.30 -19.81 -5.41
C ARG A 707 20.14 -20.45 -4.62
N ILE A 708 19.24 -19.63 -4.09
CA ILE A 708 18.02 -20.11 -3.44
C ILE A 708 17.11 -20.82 -4.46
N MET A 709 16.96 -20.27 -5.68
CA MET A 709 16.19 -20.94 -6.73
C MET A 709 16.80 -22.30 -7.09
N ALA A 710 18.12 -22.42 -7.21
CA ALA A 710 18.81 -23.69 -7.45
C ALA A 710 18.52 -24.71 -6.32
N HIS A 711 18.55 -24.23 -5.06
CA HIS A 711 18.27 -25.06 -3.91
C HIS A 711 16.82 -25.56 -3.86
N LEU A 712 15.86 -24.63 -4.03
CA LEU A 712 14.43 -24.93 -3.93
C LEU A 712 13.91 -25.77 -5.11
N SER A 713 14.40 -25.51 -6.31
CA SER A 713 14.04 -26.30 -7.50
C SER A 713 14.73 -27.66 -7.55
N GLY A 714 15.91 -27.78 -6.94
CA GLY A 714 16.75 -28.97 -7.05
C GLY A 714 17.23 -29.23 -8.49
N ASP A 715 17.33 -28.19 -9.33
CA ASP A 715 17.78 -28.35 -10.71
C ASP A 715 19.27 -28.71 -10.77
N PRO A 716 19.63 -29.91 -11.31
CA PRO A 716 20.99 -30.40 -11.26
C PRO A 716 21.98 -29.54 -12.06
N HIS A 717 21.54 -28.97 -13.18
CA HIS A 717 22.40 -28.13 -14.01
C HIS A 717 22.69 -26.78 -13.36
N MET A 718 21.71 -26.24 -12.66
CA MET A 718 21.89 -24.98 -11.93
C MET A 718 22.77 -25.17 -10.70
N ILE A 719 22.58 -26.30 -9.97
CA ILE A 719 23.40 -26.66 -8.83
C ILE A 719 24.84 -26.91 -9.24
N GLU A 720 25.10 -27.65 -10.34
CA GLU A 720 26.43 -27.91 -10.87
C GLU A 720 27.16 -26.63 -11.23
N ALA A 721 26.49 -25.72 -11.95
CA ALA A 721 27.09 -24.43 -12.34
C ALA A 721 27.58 -23.62 -11.13
N PHE A 722 26.79 -23.58 -10.04
CA PHE A 722 27.21 -22.89 -8.81
C PHE A 722 28.31 -23.63 -8.05
N ARG A 723 28.29 -24.95 -8.01
CA ARG A 723 29.34 -25.77 -7.33
C ARG A 723 30.70 -25.68 -8.02
N GLU A 724 30.70 -25.55 -9.34
CA GLU A 724 31.92 -25.40 -10.15
C GLU A 724 32.43 -23.95 -10.19
N GLY A 725 31.74 -23.02 -9.52
CA GLY A 725 32.11 -21.59 -9.49
C GLY A 725 31.96 -20.88 -10.82
N HIS A 726 31.13 -21.39 -11.72
CA HIS A 726 30.89 -20.77 -13.02
C HIS A 726 29.98 -19.55 -12.88
N ASP A 727 30.23 -18.52 -13.70
CA ASP A 727 29.27 -17.42 -13.86
C ASP A 727 27.94 -17.97 -14.38
N ILE A 728 26.90 -17.99 -13.53
CA ILE A 728 25.58 -18.55 -13.85
C ILE A 728 24.96 -17.92 -15.08
N HIS A 729 25.21 -16.63 -15.35
CA HIS A 729 24.68 -15.95 -16.52
C HIS A 729 25.39 -16.41 -17.79
N ALA A 730 26.71 -16.58 -17.71
CA ALA A 730 27.49 -17.13 -18.83
C ALA A 730 27.14 -18.61 -19.04
N ALA A 731 27.00 -19.40 -17.95
CA ALA A 731 26.62 -20.81 -18.06
C ALA A 731 25.19 -20.95 -18.66
N THR A 732 24.25 -20.12 -18.28
CA THR A 732 22.90 -20.06 -18.88
C THR A 732 22.98 -19.71 -20.36
N ALA A 733 23.76 -18.68 -20.76
CA ALA A 733 23.94 -18.30 -22.13
C ALA A 733 24.57 -19.43 -22.96
N ALA A 734 25.64 -20.05 -22.45
CA ALA A 734 26.31 -21.20 -23.11
C ALA A 734 25.32 -22.31 -23.48
N LYS A 735 24.46 -22.66 -22.56
CA LYS A 735 23.45 -23.72 -22.75
C LYS A 735 22.31 -23.30 -23.68
N ILE A 736 21.79 -22.08 -23.56
CA ILE A 736 20.71 -21.55 -24.42
C ILE A 736 21.20 -21.45 -25.87
N TYR A 737 22.40 -20.87 -26.09
CA TYR A 737 22.97 -20.65 -27.43
C TYR A 737 23.78 -21.84 -27.93
N LYS A 738 23.89 -22.93 -27.14
CA LYS A 738 24.61 -24.18 -27.47
C LYS A 738 26.06 -23.92 -27.86
N LYS A 739 26.77 -23.13 -27.09
CA LYS A 739 28.16 -22.75 -27.25
C LYS A 739 29.01 -23.16 -26.06
N PRO A 740 30.34 -23.37 -26.25
CA PRO A 740 31.27 -23.45 -25.12
C PRO A 740 31.24 -22.18 -24.27
N LEU A 741 31.52 -22.31 -22.98
CA LEU A 741 31.45 -21.20 -22.02
C LEU A 741 32.36 -20.03 -22.42
N GLU A 742 33.52 -20.34 -22.96
CA GLU A 742 34.57 -19.39 -23.40
C GLU A 742 34.16 -18.57 -24.64
N GLU A 743 33.19 -19.07 -25.41
CA GLU A 743 32.69 -18.40 -26.61
C GLU A 743 31.47 -17.52 -26.37
N VAL A 744 30.99 -17.44 -25.11
CA VAL A 744 29.84 -16.59 -24.74
C VAL A 744 30.22 -15.13 -24.81
N THR A 745 29.51 -14.38 -25.63
CA THR A 745 29.73 -12.92 -25.78
C THR A 745 29.14 -12.15 -24.57
N ARG A 746 29.66 -10.93 -24.37
CA ARG A 746 29.11 -10.02 -23.35
C ARG A 746 27.62 -9.75 -23.56
N GLU A 747 27.17 -9.65 -24.80
CA GLU A 747 25.75 -9.41 -25.14
C GLU A 747 24.90 -10.62 -24.78
N GLU A 748 25.32 -11.84 -25.17
CA GLU A 748 24.62 -13.09 -24.82
C GLU A 748 24.55 -13.29 -23.30
N ARG A 749 25.64 -13.03 -22.59
CA ARG A 749 25.66 -13.05 -21.11
C ARG A 749 24.70 -12.03 -20.52
N SER A 750 24.63 -10.80 -21.05
CA SER A 750 23.71 -9.76 -20.60
C SER A 750 22.26 -10.13 -20.86
N LYS A 751 21.96 -10.72 -22.02
CA LYS A 751 20.62 -11.25 -22.34
C LYS A 751 20.24 -12.37 -21.38
N ALA A 752 21.13 -13.31 -21.10
CA ALA A 752 20.91 -14.39 -20.15
C ALA A 752 20.73 -13.85 -18.71
N LYS A 753 21.47 -12.83 -18.29
CA LYS A 753 21.28 -12.15 -17.00
C LYS A 753 19.88 -11.58 -16.87
N THR A 754 19.41 -10.89 -17.89
CA THR A 754 18.05 -10.31 -17.91
C THR A 754 16.98 -11.40 -17.91
N ALA A 755 17.21 -12.50 -18.63
CA ALA A 755 16.32 -13.65 -18.64
C ALA A 755 16.30 -14.36 -17.26
N ASN A 756 17.46 -14.64 -16.66
CA ASN A 756 17.57 -15.30 -15.36
C ASN A 756 16.76 -14.58 -14.28
N PHE A 757 16.97 -13.27 -14.11
CA PHE A 757 16.19 -12.49 -13.14
C PHE A 757 14.74 -12.30 -13.57
N GLY A 758 14.49 -12.02 -14.84
CA GLY A 758 13.13 -11.83 -15.35
C GLY A 758 12.24 -13.07 -15.12
N ILE A 759 12.76 -14.25 -15.41
CA ILE A 759 12.01 -15.52 -15.29
C ILE A 759 11.72 -15.83 -13.82
N ILE A 760 12.67 -15.64 -12.90
CA ILE A 760 12.45 -15.80 -11.46
C ILE A 760 11.30 -14.89 -10.98
N TYR A 761 11.24 -13.67 -11.50
CA TYR A 761 10.16 -12.73 -11.19
C TYR A 761 8.88 -12.94 -12.02
N GLY A 762 8.78 -14.04 -12.76
CA GLY A 762 7.58 -14.41 -13.53
C GLY A 762 7.31 -13.49 -14.72
N ILE A 763 8.38 -13.00 -15.39
CA ILE A 763 8.23 -12.13 -16.56
C ILE A 763 7.53 -12.86 -17.71
N THR A 764 6.60 -12.18 -18.37
CA THR A 764 5.95 -12.69 -19.57
C THR A 764 6.84 -12.50 -20.82
N VAL A 765 6.55 -13.25 -21.91
CA VAL A 765 7.22 -13.05 -23.21
C VAL A 765 7.13 -11.58 -23.66
N PHE A 766 5.98 -10.95 -23.44
CA PHE A 766 5.79 -9.53 -23.77
C PHE A 766 6.69 -8.62 -22.93
N GLY A 767 6.71 -8.81 -21.60
CA GLY A 767 7.54 -8.01 -20.70
C GLY A 767 9.04 -8.20 -20.94
N LEU A 768 9.48 -9.42 -21.28
CA LEU A 768 10.89 -9.68 -21.62
C LEU A 768 11.28 -9.03 -22.96
N ALA A 769 10.40 -9.10 -23.96
CA ALA A 769 10.63 -8.47 -25.26
C ALA A 769 10.79 -6.95 -25.13
N GLU A 770 9.92 -6.28 -24.36
CA GLU A 770 10.03 -4.85 -24.09
C GLU A 770 11.31 -4.50 -23.31
N ARG A 771 11.62 -5.25 -22.26
CA ARG A 771 12.77 -4.97 -21.39
C ARG A 771 14.11 -5.12 -22.09
N MET A 772 14.20 -6.05 -23.03
CA MET A 772 15.42 -6.33 -23.80
C MET A 772 15.45 -5.63 -25.14
N ASN A 773 14.37 -4.96 -25.55
CA ASN A 773 14.19 -4.38 -26.88
C ASN A 773 14.44 -5.38 -28.04
N VAL A 774 13.86 -6.58 -27.87
CA VAL A 774 13.94 -7.67 -28.87
C VAL A 774 12.55 -8.07 -29.37
N SER A 775 12.49 -8.89 -30.40
CA SER A 775 11.23 -9.40 -30.93
C SER A 775 10.55 -10.35 -29.89
N ARG A 776 9.23 -10.47 -29.95
CA ARG A 776 8.49 -11.44 -29.14
C ARG A 776 8.91 -12.89 -29.40
N THR A 777 9.33 -13.18 -30.65
CA THR A 777 9.83 -14.50 -31.03
C THR A 777 11.14 -14.80 -30.31
N GLU A 778 12.09 -13.86 -30.33
CA GLU A 778 13.38 -13.99 -29.64
C GLU A 778 13.20 -14.10 -28.11
N ALA A 779 12.33 -13.28 -27.53
CA ALA A 779 12.01 -13.37 -26.10
C ALA A 779 11.39 -14.74 -25.72
N LYS A 780 10.54 -15.28 -26.57
CA LYS A 780 9.97 -16.62 -26.38
C LYS A 780 11.03 -17.71 -26.49
N GLU A 781 11.89 -17.65 -27.48
CA GLU A 781 13.02 -18.61 -27.66
C GLU A 781 13.95 -18.59 -26.44
N LEU A 782 14.23 -17.43 -25.86
CA LEU A 782 15.02 -17.30 -24.64
C LEU A 782 14.35 -17.97 -23.44
N ILE A 783 13.04 -17.74 -23.24
CA ILE A 783 12.28 -18.37 -22.13
C ILE A 783 12.18 -19.88 -22.33
N ASP A 784 11.87 -20.34 -23.53
CA ASP A 784 11.76 -21.77 -23.85
C ASP A 784 13.14 -22.46 -23.70
N GLY A 785 14.21 -21.80 -24.16
CA GLY A 785 15.58 -22.25 -23.98
C GLY A 785 15.99 -22.36 -22.51
N TYR A 786 15.61 -21.37 -21.70
CA TYR A 786 15.85 -21.36 -20.26
C TYR A 786 15.18 -22.58 -19.57
N PHE A 787 13.89 -22.81 -19.83
CA PHE A 787 13.16 -23.93 -19.23
C PHE A 787 13.57 -25.31 -19.79
N THR A 788 14.10 -25.35 -21.00
CA THR A 788 14.73 -26.57 -21.55
C THR A 788 16.05 -26.84 -20.83
N THR A 789 16.79 -25.79 -20.48
CA THR A 789 18.06 -25.90 -19.74
C THR A 789 17.84 -26.27 -18.27
N TYR A 790 16.83 -25.66 -17.66
CA TYR A 790 16.51 -25.81 -16.23
C TYR A 790 15.06 -26.30 -16.02
N PRO A 791 14.77 -27.57 -16.37
CA PRO A 791 13.39 -28.09 -16.33
C PRO A 791 12.80 -28.14 -14.91
N LYS A 792 13.64 -28.35 -13.89
CA LYS A 792 13.21 -28.40 -12.49
C LYS A 792 12.80 -27.03 -11.95
N VAL A 793 13.34 -25.94 -12.50
CA VAL A 793 12.88 -24.59 -12.17
C VAL A 793 11.43 -24.40 -12.61
N LYS A 794 11.07 -24.87 -13.82
CA LYS A 794 9.68 -24.81 -14.29
C LYS A 794 8.72 -25.61 -13.41
N GLU A 795 9.13 -26.85 -13.03
CA GLU A 795 8.35 -27.70 -12.11
C GLU A 795 8.14 -27.01 -10.76
N TYR A 796 9.20 -26.41 -10.21
CA TYR A 796 9.13 -25.67 -8.95
C TYR A 796 8.15 -24.50 -9.03
N MET A 797 8.25 -23.68 -10.08
CA MET A 797 7.35 -22.53 -10.28
C MET A 797 5.88 -22.97 -10.34
N GLN A 798 5.58 -24.02 -11.10
CA GLN A 798 4.23 -24.56 -11.20
C GLN A 798 3.74 -25.11 -9.87
N LYS A 799 4.56 -25.89 -9.18
CA LYS A 799 4.23 -26.45 -7.87
C LYS A 799 4.02 -25.38 -6.80
N SER A 800 4.81 -24.30 -6.85
CA SER A 800 4.63 -23.16 -5.92
C SER A 800 3.26 -22.50 -6.09
N ILE A 801 2.81 -22.32 -7.33
CA ILE A 801 1.46 -21.78 -7.63
C ILE A 801 0.37 -22.74 -7.15
N GLU A 802 0.50 -24.05 -7.45
CA GLU A 802 -0.46 -25.07 -7.06
C GLU A 802 -0.59 -25.16 -5.53
N THR A 803 0.55 -25.22 -4.83
CA THR A 803 0.59 -25.24 -3.36
C THR A 803 -0.02 -23.97 -2.77
N ALA A 804 0.27 -22.80 -3.36
CA ALA A 804 -0.32 -21.56 -2.91
C ALA A 804 -1.84 -21.50 -3.12
N ARG A 805 -2.35 -22.11 -4.19
CA ARG A 805 -3.81 -22.22 -4.41
C ARG A 805 -4.51 -23.11 -3.39
N GLU A 806 -3.84 -24.18 -2.94
CA GLU A 806 -4.38 -25.08 -1.94
C GLU A 806 -4.33 -24.50 -0.53
N LYS A 807 -3.19 -23.89 -0.16
CA LYS A 807 -2.92 -23.39 1.20
C LYS A 807 -3.36 -21.94 1.44
N GLY A 808 -3.47 -21.12 0.39
CA GLY A 808 -3.68 -19.66 0.48
C GLY A 808 -2.43 -18.85 0.83
N TYR A 809 -1.28 -19.51 0.99
CA TYR A 809 0.01 -18.88 1.31
C TYR A 809 1.17 -19.67 0.71
N THR A 810 2.34 -19.04 0.72
CA THR A 810 3.63 -19.67 0.42
C THR A 810 4.59 -19.45 1.59
N GLU A 811 5.66 -20.26 1.66
CA GLU A 811 6.59 -20.27 2.79
C GLU A 811 8.04 -20.12 2.33
N THR A 812 8.85 -19.44 3.16
CA THR A 812 10.31 -19.41 3.01
C THR A 812 10.92 -20.70 3.55
N ILE A 813 12.24 -20.88 3.38
CA ILE A 813 13.01 -21.98 3.97
C ILE A 813 12.96 -22.03 5.52
N TYR A 814 12.59 -20.93 6.14
CA TYR A 814 12.38 -20.79 7.60
C TYR A 814 10.91 -20.73 8.02
N HIS A 815 10.01 -21.21 7.13
CA HIS A 815 8.56 -21.26 7.37
C HIS A 815 7.88 -19.89 7.60
N ARG A 816 8.50 -18.80 7.12
CA ARG A 816 7.82 -17.51 7.07
C ARG A 816 6.68 -17.60 6.07
N LYS A 817 5.47 -17.32 6.50
CA LYS A 817 4.29 -17.36 5.65
C LYS A 817 4.09 -16.03 4.91
N CYS A 818 3.82 -16.11 3.62
CA CYS A 818 3.38 -14.98 2.79
C CYS A 818 1.99 -15.34 2.24
N TYR A 819 0.95 -14.67 2.73
CA TYR A 819 -0.42 -14.94 2.34
C TYR A 819 -0.72 -14.39 0.94
N LEU A 820 -1.46 -15.16 0.14
CA LEU A 820 -1.78 -14.87 -1.25
C LEU A 820 -3.29 -14.97 -1.46
N ARG A 821 -4.04 -14.04 -0.88
CA ARG A 821 -5.50 -14.07 -0.85
C ARG A 821 -6.13 -14.07 -2.26
N ASP A 822 -5.45 -13.45 -3.22
CA ASP A 822 -5.90 -13.31 -4.60
C ASP A 822 -5.43 -14.46 -5.53
N ILE A 823 -4.81 -15.50 -5.01
CA ILE A 823 -4.23 -16.61 -5.81
C ILE A 823 -5.28 -17.37 -6.62
N ASN A 824 -6.52 -17.41 -6.13
CA ASN A 824 -7.66 -18.04 -6.78
C ASN A 824 -8.63 -17.01 -7.39
N SER A 825 -8.21 -15.74 -7.55
CA SER A 825 -9.03 -14.68 -8.15
C SER A 825 -9.44 -15.04 -9.58
N HIS A 826 -10.68 -14.79 -9.93
CA HIS A 826 -11.17 -14.95 -11.30
C HIS A 826 -10.61 -13.87 -12.24
N ASN A 827 -10.21 -12.71 -11.73
CA ASN A 827 -9.52 -11.70 -12.52
C ASN A 827 -8.09 -12.16 -12.87
N ALA A 828 -7.83 -12.39 -14.16
CA ALA A 828 -6.54 -12.90 -14.65
C ALA A 828 -5.35 -11.98 -14.31
N VAL A 829 -5.54 -10.65 -14.25
CA VAL A 829 -4.48 -9.70 -13.92
C VAL A 829 -4.12 -9.80 -12.44
N VAL A 830 -5.13 -9.80 -11.55
CA VAL A 830 -4.96 -9.93 -10.10
C VAL A 830 -4.38 -11.29 -9.75
N ARG A 831 -4.95 -12.37 -10.32
CA ARG A 831 -4.43 -13.73 -10.15
C ARG A 831 -3.00 -13.86 -10.64
N GLY A 832 -2.67 -13.32 -11.82
CA GLY A 832 -1.32 -13.35 -12.35
C GLY A 832 -0.29 -12.61 -11.48
N TYR A 833 -0.71 -11.55 -10.77
CA TYR A 833 0.13 -10.89 -9.78
C TYR A 833 0.36 -11.81 -8.56
N ALA A 834 -0.68 -12.45 -8.04
CA ALA A 834 -0.57 -13.39 -6.92
C ALA A 834 0.26 -14.63 -7.30
N GLU A 835 0.11 -15.17 -8.53
CA GLU A 835 0.93 -16.28 -9.06
C GLU A 835 2.43 -15.91 -9.12
N ARG A 836 2.76 -14.69 -9.55
CA ARG A 836 4.15 -14.21 -9.51
C ARG A 836 4.67 -14.12 -8.07
N ASN A 837 3.87 -13.63 -7.15
CA ASN A 837 4.25 -13.58 -5.75
C ASN A 837 4.39 -14.97 -5.12
N ALA A 838 3.62 -15.98 -5.55
CA ALA A 838 3.77 -17.37 -5.12
C ALA A 838 5.16 -17.94 -5.44
N ILE A 839 5.77 -17.48 -6.53
CA ILE A 839 7.11 -17.88 -6.95
C ILE A 839 8.17 -17.04 -6.22
N ASN A 840 7.98 -15.72 -6.16
CA ASN A 840 8.99 -14.77 -5.70
C ASN A 840 9.12 -14.70 -4.18
N ALA A 841 7.99 -14.76 -3.45
CA ALA A 841 8.01 -14.55 -2.00
C ALA A 841 8.85 -15.59 -1.24
N PRO A 842 8.84 -16.89 -1.58
CA PRO A 842 9.75 -17.87 -0.98
C PRO A 842 11.23 -17.53 -1.19
N ILE A 843 11.58 -17.04 -2.37
CA ILE A 843 12.97 -16.73 -2.74
C ILE A 843 13.44 -15.47 -2.02
N GLN A 844 12.71 -14.39 -2.17
CA GLN A 844 13.04 -13.10 -1.54
C GLN A 844 12.99 -13.17 -0.02
N GLY A 845 11.99 -13.86 0.51
CA GLY A 845 11.85 -14.03 1.96
C GLY A 845 12.96 -14.91 2.54
N SER A 846 13.36 -15.97 1.84
CA SER A 846 14.48 -16.82 2.27
C SER A 846 15.80 -16.05 2.23
N ALA A 847 16.02 -15.20 1.23
CA ALA A 847 17.20 -14.31 1.20
C ALA A 847 17.20 -13.33 2.38
N ALA A 848 16.03 -12.78 2.72
CA ALA A 848 15.88 -11.90 3.87
C ALA A 848 16.15 -12.63 5.21
N ASP A 849 15.68 -13.87 5.36
CA ASP A 849 15.94 -14.67 6.56
C ASP A 849 17.43 -15.02 6.68
N ILE A 850 18.07 -15.38 5.58
CA ILE A 850 19.52 -15.71 5.56
C ILE A 850 20.36 -14.53 5.98
N ILE A 851 20.13 -13.33 5.44
CA ILE A 851 20.91 -12.15 5.82
C ILE A 851 20.67 -11.74 7.29
N LYS A 852 19.47 -11.91 7.81
CA LYS A 852 19.16 -11.68 9.23
C LYS A 852 19.96 -12.60 10.13
N ILE A 853 20.09 -13.87 9.77
CA ILE A 853 20.88 -14.85 10.52
C ILE A 853 22.37 -14.50 10.46
N ALA A 854 22.87 -14.10 9.30
CA ALA A 854 24.24 -13.62 9.17
C ALA A 854 24.51 -12.39 10.08
N MET A 855 23.60 -11.42 10.09
CA MET A 855 23.69 -10.23 10.95
C MET A 855 23.77 -10.61 12.45
N ILE A 856 22.92 -11.54 12.88
CA ILE A 856 22.91 -12.03 14.27
C ILE A 856 24.25 -12.71 14.61
N ALA A 857 24.72 -13.59 13.73
CA ALA A 857 25.98 -14.32 13.95
C ALA A 857 27.19 -13.38 13.98
N ILE A 858 27.27 -12.40 13.07
CA ILE A 858 28.31 -11.39 13.02
C ILE A 858 28.30 -10.56 14.32
N TYR A 859 27.13 -10.08 14.74
CA TYR A 859 26.98 -9.31 15.97
C TYR A 859 27.50 -10.09 17.19
N HIS A 860 27.08 -11.34 17.35
CA HIS A 860 27.52 -12.18 18.48
C HIS A 860 29.04 -12.43 18.46
N ARG A 861 29.63 -12.63 17.30
CA ARG A 861 31.08 -12.79 17.18
C ARG A 861 31.80 -11.47 17.50
N PHE A 862 31.28 -10.33 17.05
CA PHE A 862 31.87 -9.04 17.40
C PHE A 862 31.86 -8.81 18.92
N GLN A 863 30.76 -9.13 19.60
CA GLN A 863 30.66 -9.04 21.05
C GLN A 863 31.63 -10.00 21.75
N LYS A 864 31.66 -11.26 21.34
CA LYS A 864 32.49 -12.31 21.93
C LYS A 864 33.99 -12.03 21.77
N GLU A 865 34.40 -11.49 20.63
CA GLU A 865 35.78 -11.21 20.30
C GLU A 865 36.21 -9.77 20.63
N HIS A 866 35.33 -8.99 21.23
CA HIS A 866 35.55 -7.58 21.60
C HIS A 866 35.96 -6.71 20.41
N ILE A 867 35.37 -6.95 19.23
CA ILE A 867 35.57 -6.13 18.03
C ILE A 867 34.94 -4.76 18.24
N ARG A 868 35.68 -3.71 17.99
CA ARG A 868 35.21 -2.31 18.11
C ARG A 868 34.56 -1.79 16.84
N SER A 869 34.90 -2.39 15.71
CA SER A 869 34.31 -2.08 14.41
C SER A 869 32.80 -2.28 14.41
N LYS A 870 32.07 -1.53 13.58
CA LYS A 870 30.61 -1.41 13.66
C LYS A 870 29.95 -1.80 12.35
N MET A 871 28.89 -2.59 12.42
CA MET A 871 27.92 -2.73 11.32
C MET A 871 27.04 -1.48 11.33
N ILE A 872 26.91 -0.81 10.20
CA ILE A 872 26.24 0.51 10.10
C ILE A 872 25.03 0.52 9.19
N LEU A 873 25.02 -0.28 8.11
CA LEU A 873 23.91 -0.35 7.18
C LEU A 873 23.64 -1.78 6.72
N GLN A 874 22.37 -2.04 6.42
CA GLN A 874 21.91 -3.20 5.66
C GLN A 874 21.07 -2.69 4.48
N VAL A 875 21.44 -3.05 3.25
CA VAL A 875 20.78 -2.61 2.02
C VAL A 875 20.59 -3.82 1.10
N HIS A 876 19.38 -4.31 0.98
CA HIS A 876 19.01 -5.52 0.23
C HIS A 876 19.75 -6.79 0.72
N ASP A 877 20.79 -7.21 0.02
CA ASP A 877 21.66 -8.35 0.30
C ASP A 877 23.09 -7.93 0.73
N GLU A 878 23.29 -6.66 0.99
CA GLU A 878 24.56 -6.02 1.35
C GLU A 878 24.61 -5.59 2.83
N LEU A 879 25.75 -5.82 3.48
CA LEU A 879 26.06 -5.34 4.82
C LEU A 879 27.26 -4.38 4.75
N ASN A 880 27.15 -3.25 5.41
CA ASN A 880 28.16 -2.20 5.41
C ASN A 880 28.71 -1.96 6.83
N PHE A 881 30.01 -1.72 6.90
CA PHE A 881 30.74 -1.60 8.17
C PHE A 881 31.68 -0.41 8.16
N SER A 882 31.88 0.16 9.34
CA SER A 882 32.97 1.08 9.66
C SER A 882 34.02 0.31 10.46
N VAL A 883 35.23 0.13 9.90
CA VAL A 883 36.21 -0.84 10.39
C VAL A 883 37.50 -0.15 10.76
N TYR A 884 37.98 -0.40 11.97
CA TYR A 884 39.30 0.03 12.41
C TYR A 884 40.41 -0.71 11.66
N PRO A 885 41.48 -0.04 11.20
CA PRO A 885 42.55 -0.66 10.41
C PRO A 885 43.20 -1.88 11.06
N GLU A 886 43.35 -1.88 12.37
CA GLU A 886 43.91 -3.00 13.14
C GLU A 886 42.98 -4.23 13.21
N GLU A 887 41.71 -4.09 12.95
CA GLU A 887 40.71 -5.16 12.96
C GLU A 887 40.36 -5.66 11.54
N LYS A 888 40.90 -5.03 10.51
CA LYS A 888 40.55 -5.22 9.10
C LYS A 888 40.47 -6.67 8.68
N GLU A 889 41.53 -7.44 8.84
CA GLU A 889 41.61 -8.83 8.44
C GLU A 889 40.63 -9.71 9.23
N ARG A 890 40.51 -9.41 10.54
CA ARG A 890 39.64 -10.18 11.42
C ARG A 890 38.18 -9.93 11.13
N VAL A 891 37.78 -8.68 10.93
CA VAL A 891 36.37 -8.31 10.54
C VAL A 891 36.00 -8.94 9.22
N GLN A 892 36.86 -8.82 8.20
CA GLN A 892 36.63 -9.46 6.90
C GLN A 892 36.41 -10.95 7.05
N GLN A 893 37.28 -11.64 7.79
CA GLN A 893 37.17 -13.08 8.04
C GLN A 893 35.84 -13.42 8.71
N ILE A 894 35.47 -12.72 9.79
CA ILE A 894 34.21 -12.97 10.52
C ILE A 894 33.00 -12.76 9.60
N VAL A 895 32.94 -11.62 8.91
CA VAL A 895 31.77 -11.25 8.11
C VAL A 895 31.56 -12.27 6.97
N ILE A 896 32.61 -12.60 6.23
CA ILE A 896 32.51 -13.55 5.12
C ILE A 896 32.17 -14.96 5.63
N GLU A 897 32.84 -15.43 6.69
CA GLU A 897 32.54 -16.75 7.27
C GLU A 897 31.07 -16.86 7.72
N GLU A 898 30.53 -15.86 8.42
CA GLU A 898 29.15 -15.90 8.93
C GLU A 898 28.11 -15.72 7.82
N MET A 899 28.38 -14.89 6.80
CA MET A 899 27.52 -14.77 5.65
C MET A 899 27.47 -16.10 4.87
N GLU A 900 28.61 -16.73 4.59
CA GLU A 900 28.66 -17.97 3.83
C GLU A 900 28.12 -19.19 4.59
N ARG A 901 28.13 -19.16 5.94
CA ARG A 901 27.60 -20.23 6.81
C ARG A 901 26.18 -20.01 7.30
N ALA A 902 25.57 -18.86 6.98
CA ALA A 902 24.26 -18.50 7.51
C ALA A 902 23.18 -19.56 7.28
N TYR A 903 23.26 -20.29 6.18
CA TYR A 903 22.36 -21.40 5.87
C TYR A 903 23.06 -22.48 5.01
N THR A 904 22.78 -23.76 5.27
CA THR A 904 23.31 -24.85 4.48
C THR A 904 22.39 -25.22 3.33
N MET A 905 22.81 -24.92 2.12
CA MET A 905 22.07 -25.22 0.88
C MET A 905 22.78 -26.33 0.05
N GLN A 906 22.10 -26.79 -1.02
CA GLN A 906 22.70 -27.68 -2.02
C GLN A 906 23.81 -26.98 -2.86
N VAL A 907 23.78 -25.65 -2.88
CA VAL A 907 24.80 -24.80 -3.48
C VAL A 907 25.46 -23.95 -2.39
N PRO A 908 26.76 -23.61 -2.50
CA PRO A 908 27.41 -22.76 -1.52
C PRO A 908 26.80 -21.35 -1.53
N LEU A 909 26.70 -20.72 -0.36
CA LEU A 909 26.55 -19.26 -0.26
C LEU A 909 27.94 -18.66 -0.46
N GLU A 910 28.01 -17.58 -1.21
CA GLU A 910 29.24 -16.81 -1.45
C GLU A 910 28.96 -15.33 -1.21
N ALA A 911 29.90 -14.68 -0.58
CA ALA A 911 29.86 -13.24 -0.32
C ALA A 911 31.05 -12.54 -1.00
N ASP A 912 30.72 -11.58 -1.87
CA ASP A 912 31.70 -10.66 -2.44
C ASP A 912 31.94 -9.52 -1.45
N TYR A 913 33.12 -8.90 -1.50
CA TYR A 913 33.44 -7.81 -0.59
C TYR A 913 34.35 -6.77 -1.22
N GLY A 914 34.33 -5.57 -0.67
CA GLY A 914 35.24 -4.49 -1.05
C GLY A 914 35.59 -3.56 0.10
N TRP A 915 36.66 -2.82 -0.10
CA TRP A 915 37.20 -1.82 0.84
C TRP A 915 37.32 -0.48 0.16
N GLY A 916 37.04 0.59 0.89
CA GLY A 916 37.17 1.94 0.35
C GLY A 916 37.15 3.02 1.42
N ARG A 917 37.26 4.26 1.00
CA ARG A 917 37.13 5.44 1.86
C ARG A 917 35.65 5.86 2.02
N ASN A 918 34.78 5.31 1.23
CA ASN A 918 33.35 5.58 1.23
C ASN A 918 32.59 4.37 0.64
N TRP A 919 31.28 4.43 0.70
CA TRP A 919 30.43 3.32 0.23
C TRP A 919 30.61 3.03 -1.27
N LEU A 920 30.79 4.05 -2.11
CA LEU A 920 30.95 3.82 -3.55
C LEU A 920 32.26 3.08 -3.88
N GLU A 921 33.35 3.41 -3.20
CA GLU A 921 34.64 2.75 -3.44
C GLU A 921 34.67 1.31 -2.92
N ALA A 922 33.85 1.01 -1.90
CA ALA A 922 33.78 -0.32 -1.27
C ALA A 922 32.79 -1.28 -1.96
N HIS A 923 31.92 -0.79 -2.85
CA HIS A 923 30.84 -1.57 -3.50
C HIS A 923 31.18 -2.10 -4.91
#